data_ed61ed1b8da7c1a3d8df6ed8b082c32f
#
_entry.id   ed61ed1b8da7c1a3d8df6ed8b082c32f
#
_cell.length_a   1.000
_cell.length_b   1.000
_cell.length_c   1.000
_cell.angle_alpha   90.00
_cell.angle_beta   90.00
_cell.angle_gamma   90.00
#
_symmetry.space_group_name_H-M   'P 1'
#
loop_
_entity.id
_entity.type
_entity.pdbx_description
1 polymer ?
#
loop_
_entity_poly.entity_id
_entity_poly.type
_entity_poly.pdbx_seq_one_letter_code
_entity_poly.pdbx_strand_id
1 'polypeptide(L)'
;MIIHFRVRVNTTDKEEVYITGNSPLLGKYDPELAYKMTRKSVAVNPNTNQEETIWEAEIQFDPLKERFVFYKYLIKDEKADVTYEAGGGRRLALNSATTSVLSIDHWQENSENAPLLTDPFAHVFYGTQYIPHTQIHRKNNELIIRAVVPNVPRDCDIYLTGEGKLLGDWVPKKGIKMARLKGLKWIAYLSTEEIANQRLTYRLTMVSKEGIVTNETLKNDIPRTLTVPEIGKNETVIIEHSHVVFPPLNERYAGIYAPLSALKSEQSGGIGETKDLKLMVDWAEKVGLKIIGFYPINDSTQSFSSKDSSPYKEISSLALNPLYISTSELNTTDKRTKKEAEKEMKSLNRRATVDYEDLYAFKWDYLQRLFNETGAKTTAHPDYYKFVKDHGDWLWGYCLFCSLRDHFKTAEFTKWNAFATYSEELTQVMSQSLFNRSAFKKLNADTDLTLMEQLHKRCHFYAFLQYLLFRQMEEVITYAHSKGIALKGEFQMTLAFNSVDCWKFPQLFKGKDKEGNAIYNWEAMAAEHFSWWKKRMRVLSIYADIYSVTTPPYSKEEEPLVKRLMPQLIASSNMMTWGERVPFFSITTTSEPKEKTLRMALGEKFKSISYSDDNNNTFYDATPEECTNAIQAALNSNSMFAMLPLQDWLSMDRKLRNRFTESELLVNREGNWNWRMHLTLESLQKADSLNKTITTLLRTSRRK
;
A
#
# COMPACT_ATOMS: atom_id res chain seq x y z
N MET A 1 11.43 -29.37 -12.97
CA MET A 1 11.13 -29.54 -11.54
C MET A 1 9.64 -29.71 -11.38
N ILE A 2 9.22 -30.78 -10.74
CA ILE A 2 7.80 -31.04 -10.48
C ILE A 2 7.47 -30.51 -9.08
N ILE A 3 6.34 -29.79 -8.94
CA ILE A 3 5.83 -29.37 -7.63
C ILE A 3 4.47 -30.03 -7.42
N HIS A 4 4.38 -30.81 -6.37
CA HIS A 4 3.14 -31.37 -5.85
C HIS A 4 2.60 -30.43 -4.78
N PHE A 5 1.57 -29.70 -5.10
CA PHE A 5 0.86 -28.84 -4.15
C PHE A 5 -0.21 -29.65 -3.46
N ARG A 6 -0.25 -29.60 -2.15
CA ARG A 6 -1.30 -30.19 -1.33
C ARG A 6 -1.78 -29.16 -0.34
N VAL A 7 -3.06 -28.83 -0.37
CA VAL A 7 -3.65 -27.91 0.60
C VAL A 7 -4.76 -28.59 1.37
N ARG A 8 -4.81 -28.32 2.68
CA ARG A 8 -5.90 -28.72 3.56
C ARG A 8 -6.80 -27.53 3.81
N VAL A 9 -8.08 -27.69 3.54
CA VAL A 9 -9.07 -26.64 3.69
C VAL A 9 -10.45 -27.24 3.93
N ASN A 10 -11.26 -26.57 4.73
CA ASN A 10 -12.65 -26.96 4.91
C ASN A 10 -13.48 -26.44 3.75
N THR A 11 -13.98 -27.35 2.90
CA THR A 11 -14.81 -27.03 1.73
C THR A 11 -16.05 -27.91 1.71
N THR A 12 -17.14 -27.35 1.23
CA THR A 12 -18.36 -28.06 0.90
C THR A 12 -18.22 -28.82 -0.42
N ASP A 13 -19.21 -29.67 -0.76
CA ASP A 13 -19.23 -30.38 -2.05
C ASP A 13 -19.48 -29.46 -3.25
N LYS A 14 -19.88 -28.20 -3.00
CA LYS A 14 -20.21 -27.19 -3.98
C LYS A 14 -19.06 -26.18 -4.21
N GLU A 15 -17.96 -26.38 -3.54
CA GLU A 15 -16.78 -25.53 -3.61
C GLU A 15 -15.61 -26.24 -4.24
N GLU A 16 -14.86 -25.52 -5.04
CA GLU A 16 -13.68 -26.02 -5.72
C GLU A 16 -12.46 -25.16 -5.38
N VAL A 17 -11.31 -25.80 -5.19
CA VAL A 17 -10.06 -25.12 -4.85
C VAL A 17 -9.19 -24.96 -6.08
N TYR A 18 -8.58 -23.79 -6.18
CA TYR A 18 -7.66 -23.42 -7.24
C TYR A 18 -6.37 -22.86 -6.63
N ILE A 19 -5.29 -22.96 -7.36
CA ILE A 19 -4.01 -22.31 -7.06
C ILE A 19 -3.72 -21.24 -8.11
N THR A 20 -3.38 -20.04 -7.65
CA THR A 20 -3.01 -18.91 -8.50
C THR A 20 -1.65 -18.35 -8.11
N GLY A 21 -0.97 -17.65 -9.02
CA GLY A 21 0.37 -17.15 -8.73
C GLY A 21 1.00 -16.33 -9.87
N ASN A 22 2.29 -16.00 -9.71
CA ASN A 22 3.02 -15.18 -10.67
C ASN A 22 3.31 -15.88 -12.02
N SER A 23 3.35 -17.23 -12.03
CA SER A 23 3.60 -18.01 -13.24
C SER A 23 2.42 -17.97 -14.21
N PRO A 24 2.66 -17.97 -15.53
CA PRO A 24 1.61 -18.21 -16.53
C PRO A 24 0.83 -19.51 -16.28
N LEU A 25 1.50 -20.56 -15.78
CA LEU A 25 0.87 -21.83 -15.41
C LEU A 25 -0.14 -21.71 -14.25
N LEU A 26 -0.02 -20.65 -13.45
CA LEU A 26 -0.91 -20.35 -12.32
C LEU A 26 -1.83 -19.15 -12.61
N GLY A 27 -1.98 -18.73 -13.87
CA GLY A 27 -2.89 -17.68 -14.29
C GLY A 27 -2.50 -16.26 -13.90
N LYS A 28 -1.25 -15.98 -13.49
CA LYS A 28 -0.75 -14.62 -13.19
C LYS A 28 -1.65 -13.83 -12.22
N TYR A 29 -2.14 -14.50 -11.18
CA TYR A 29 -3.10 -13.98 -10.18
C TYR A 29 -4.50 -13.67 -10.74
N ASP A 30 -4.81 -14.13 -11.94
CA ASP A 30 -6.16 -14.07 -12.47
C ASP A 30 -6.96 -15.29 -11.98
N PRO A 31 -8.05 -15.10 -11.24
CA PRO A 31 -8.83 -16.22 -10.73
C PRO A 31 -9.47 -17.06 -11.84
N GLU A 32 -9.78 -16.47 -12.99
CA GLU A 32 -10.37 -17.20 -14.13
C GLU A 32 -9.36 -18.14 -14.81
N LEU A 33 -8.08 -17.77 -14.73
CA LEU A 33 -6.96 -18.55 -15.29
C LEU A 33 -6.23 -19.38 -14.22
N ALA A 34 -6.71 -19.38 -12.98
CA ALA A 34 -6.14 -20.14 -11.88
C ALA A 34 -6.18 -21.64 -12.16
N TYR A 35 -5.14 -22.36 -11.74
CA TYR A 35 -5.05 -23.81 -11.97
C TYR A 35 -5.98 -24.54 -11.01
N LYS A 36 -6.92 -25.35 -11.55
CA LYS A 36 -7.88 -26.12 -10.77
C LYS A 36 -7.18 -27.29 -10.07
N MET A 37 -7.44 -27.45 -8.77
CA MET A 37 -6.92 -28.56 -7.99
C MET A 37 -7.91 -29.76 -8.01
N THR A 38 -7.39 -30.92 -7.68
CA THR A 38 -8.19 -32.18 -7.61
C THR A 38 -8.49 -32.49 -6.16
N ARG A 39 -9.77 -32.68 -5.84
CA ARG A 39 -10.22 -33.18 -4.53
C ARG A 39 -9.79 -34.63 -4.37
N LYS A 40 -9.13 -34.97 -3.26
CA LYS A 40 -8.63 -36.34 -2.99
C LYS A 40 -9.39 -37.05 -1.91
N SER A 41 -9.43 -36.52 -0.70
CA SER A 41 -10.01 -37.15 0.46
C SER A 41 -10.43 -36.12 1.49
N VAL A 42 -11.29 -36.56 2.40
CA VAL A 42 -11.56 -35.83 3.64
C VAL A 42 -10.77 -36.51 4.75
N ALA A 43 -10.06 -35.71 5.52
CA ALA A 43 -9.25 -36.18 6.65
C ALA A 43 -9.54 -35.34 7.89
N VAL A 44 -9.61 -36.00 9.04
CA VAL A 44 -9.71 -35.26 10.31
C VAL A 44 -8.35 -34.61 10.59
N ASN A 45 -8.35 -33.29 10.78
CA ASN A 45 -7.17 -32.58 11.23
C ASN A 45 -6.89 -32.97 12.69
N PRO A 46 -5.76 -33.63 12.97
CA PRO A 46 -5.46 -34.12 14.32
C PRO A 46 -5.31 -32.98 15.35
N ASN A 47 -5.03 -31.76 14.88
CA ASN A 47 -4.80 -30.60 15.75
C ASN A 47 -6.12 -29.85 16.07
N THR A 48 -7.08 -29.86 15.18
CA THR A 48 -8.36 -29.13 15.34
C THR A 48 -9.56 -30.07 15.59
N ASN A 49 -9.40 -31.35 15.32
CA ASN A 49 -10.45 -32.35 15.30
C ASN A 49 -11.63 -32.01 14.38
N GLN A 50 -11.30 -31.27 13.30
CA GLN A 50 -12.26 -30.90 12.25
C GLN A 50 -11.97 -31.70 10.98
N GLU A 51 -13.01 -32.02 10.22
CA GLU A 51 -12.81 -32.56 8.89
C GLU A 51 -12.29 -31.49 7.95
N GLU A 52 -11.22 -31.81 7.24
CA GLU A 52 -10.63 -30.97 6.21
C GLU A 52 -10.58 -31.77 4.92
N THR A 53 -10.87 -31.09 3.82
CA THR A 53 -10.71 -31.68 2.50
C THR A 53 -9.28 -31.47 2.02
N ILE A 54 -8.67 -32.52 1.48
CA ILE A 54 -7.35 -32.48 0.88
C ILE A 54 -7.51 -32.24 -0.62
N TRP A 55 -6.87 -31.20 -1.11
CA TRP A 55 -6.81 -30.84 -2.53
C TRP A 55 -5.36 -30.89 -3.01
N GLU A 56 -5.16 -31.41 -4.23
CA GLU A 56 -3.83 -31.63 -4.81
C GLU A 56 -3.76 -31.11 -6.25
N ALA A 57 -2.58 -30.63 -6.60
CA ALA A 57 -2.19 -30.29 -7.96
C ALA A 57 -0.73 -30.68 -8.20
N GLU A 58 -0.43 -31.20 -9.38
CA GLU A 58 0.92 -31.47 -9.85
C GLU A 58 1.24 -30.57 -11.04
N ILE A 59 2.28 -29.76 -10.92
CA ILE A 59 2.63 -28.78 -11.94
C ILE A 59 4.14 -28.84 -12.21
N GLN A 60 4.51 -28.94 -13.48
CA GLN A 60 5.90 -28.94 -13.90
C GLN A 60 6.37 -27.52 -14.25
N PHE A 61 7.37 -27.02 -13.55
CA PHE A 61 8.00 -25.72 -13.80
C PHE A 61 9.38 -25.88 -14.44
N ASP A 62 9.78 -24.86 -15.19
CA ASP A 62 11.11 -24.77 -15.80
C ASP A 62 12.01 -23.84 -14.96
N PRO A 63 12.98 -24.36 -14.17
CA PRO A 63 13.87 -23.54 -13.34
C PRO A 63 14.76 -22.57 -14.13
N LEU A 64 14.91 -22.77 -15.44
CA LEU A 64 15.68 -21.88 -16.31
C LEU A 64 14.88 -20.62 -16.70
N LYS A 65 13.55 -20.75 -16.76
CA LYS A 65 12.64 -19.64 -17.09
C LYS A 65 12.16 -18.90 -15.86
N GLU A 66 11.93 -19.62 -14.77
CA GLU A 66 11.39 -19.08 -13.54
C GLU A 66 12.29 -19.48 -12.35
N ARG A 67 12.81 -18.50 -11.61
CA ARG A 67 13.62 -18.76 -10.41
C ARG A 67 12.78 -18.96 -9.16
N PHE A 68 11.56 -18.41 -9.14
CA PHE A 68 10.66 -18.44 -7.99
C PHE A 68 9.22 -18.57 -8.47
N VAL A 69 8.46 -19.40 -7.78
CA VAL A 69 7.00 -19.44 -7.88
C VAL A 69 6.42 -18.79 -6.65
N PHE A 70 5.64 -17.73 -6.83
CA PHE A 70 4.78 -17.17 -5.81
C PHE A 70 3.37 -17.67 -6.07
N TYR A 71 2.71 -18.18 -5.05
CA TYR A 71 1.37 -18.76 -5.20
C TYR A 71 0.49 -18.53 -3.99
N LYS A 72 -0.81 -18.64 -4.23
CA LYS A 72 -1.89 -18.47 -3.28
C LYS A 72 -3.04 -19.37 -3.66
N TYR A 73 -3.83 -19.80 -2.68
CA TYR A 73 -5.04 -20.59 -2.95
C TYR A 73 -6.26 -19.70 -2.99
N LEU A 74 -7.27 -20.16 -3.75
CA LEU A 74 -8.60 -19.57 -3.79
C LEU A 74 -9.67 -20.66 -3.90
N ILE A 75 -10.85 -20.35 -3.40
CA ILE A 75 -12.05 -21.20 -3.49
C ILE A 75 -13.02 -20.50 -4.43
N LYS A 76 -13.65 -21.26 -5.34
CA LYS A 76 -14.81 -20.82 -6.10
C LYS A 76 -16.01 -21.64 -5.70
N ASP A 77 -17.15 -20.97 -5.48
CA ASP A 77 -18.44 -21.60 -5.22
C ASP A 77 -19.23 -21.85 -6.53
N GLU A 78 -20.43 -22.42 -6.43
CA GLU A 78 -21.33 -22.67 -7.55
C GLU A 78 -21.72 -21.42 -8.36
N LYS A 79 -21.62 -20.23 -7.76
CA LYS A 79 -21.90 -18.95 -8.40
C LYS A 79 -20.68 -18.31 -9.01
N ALA A 80 -19.55 -19.02 -8.97
CA ALA A 80 -18.22 -18.50 -9.33
C ALA A 80 -17.74 -17.32 -8.46
N ASP A 81 -18.31 -17.14 -7.27
CA ASP A 81 -17.78 -16.20 -6.29
C ASP A 81 -16.42 -16.69 -5.78
N VAL A 82 -15.45 -15.79 -5.70
CA VAL A 82 -14.06 -16.12 -5.39
C VAL A 82 -13.71 -15.72 -3.99
N THR A 83 -13.27 -16.69 -3.19
CA THR A 83 -12.69 -16.45 -1.86
C THR A 83 -11.20 -16.75 -1.90
N TYR A 84 -10.36 -15.76 -1.59
CA TYR A 84 -8.91 -15.95 -1.45
C TYR A 84 -8.55 -16.24 0.00
N GLU A 85 -7.49 -17.03 0.19
CA GLU A 85 -6.89 -17.15 1.52
C GLU A 85 -6.30 -15.84 1.98
N ALA A 86 -6.16 -15.63 3.29
CA ALA A 86 -5.58 -14.45 3.89
C ALA A 86 -4.06 -14.34 3.66
N GLY A 87 -3.49 -13.15 3.89
CA GLY A 87 -2.05 -12.92 3.87
C GLY A 87 -1.41 -12.90 2.48
N GLY A 88 -0.10 -12.75 2.44
CA GLY A 88 0.68 -12.48 1.25
C GLY A 88 1.25 -13.72 0.58
N GLY A 89 0.49 -14.70 0.24
CA GLY A 89 0.93 -15.84 -0.56
C GLY A 89 2.24 -16.54 -0.10
N ARG A 90 2.59 -17.60 -0.79
CA ARG A 90 3.78 -18.44 -0.53
C ARG A 90 4.81 -18.27 -1.62
N ARG A 91 6.05 -18.57 -1.29
CA ARG A 91 7.17 -18.53 -2.23
C ARG A 91 7.92 -19.86 -2.21
N LEU A 92 8.11 -20.45 -3.39
CA LEU A 92 9.01 -21.58 -3.62
C LEU A 92 10.15 -21.13 -4.54
N ALA A 93 11.38 -21.52 -4.21
CA ALA A 93 12.51 -21.34 -5.10
C ALA A 93 12.64 -22.57 -5.98
N LEU A 94 12.77 -22.33 -7.29
CA LEU A 94 13.02 -23.39 -8.26
C LEU A 94 14.52 -23.62 -8.39
N ASN A 95 14.91 -24.88 -8.36
CA ASN A 95 16.31 -25.31 -8.45
C ASN A 95 16.43 -26.49 -9.38
N SER A 96 17.40 -26.46 -10.29
CA SER A 96 17.66 -27.56 -11.23
C SER A 96 18.22 -28.83 -10.56
N ALA A 97 18.78 -28.71 -9.35
CA ALA A 97 19.28 -29.85 -8.59
C ALA A 97 18.19 -30.64 -7.85
N THR A 98 16.99 -30.05 -7.68
CA THR A 98 15.84 -30.70 -7.04
C THR A 98 14.88 -31.19 -8.12
N THR A 99 14.56 -32.47 -8.13
CA THR A 99 13.68 -33.08 -9.15
C THR A 99 12.20 -32.82 -8.80
N SER A 100 11.86 -32.89 -7.50
CA SER A 100 10.50 -32.76 -7.03
C SER A 100 10.40 -32.06 -5.69
N VAL A 101 9.30 -31.33 -5.48
CA VAL A 101 8.93 -30.71 -4.18
C VAL A 101 7.49 -31.10 -3.87
N LEU A 102 7.27 -31.61 -2.66
CA LEU A 102 5.94 -31.74 -2.09
C LEU A 102 5.70 -30.58 -1.12
N SER A 103 4.79 -29.67 -1.45
CA SER A 103 4.36 -28.58 -0.56
C SER A 103 3.05 -28.96 0.11
N ILE A 104 3.08 -29.12 1.41
CA ILE A 104 1.89 -29.43 2.25
C ILE A 104 1.53 -28.15 3.00
N ASP A 105 0.48 -27.51 2.54
CA ASP A 105 0.04 -26.21 3.01
C ASP A 105 -1.29 -26.33 3.78
N HIS A 106 -1.52 -25.38 4.67
CA HIS A 106 -2.83 -25.19 5.30
C HIS A 106 -3.43 -23.90 4.78
N TRP A 107 -4.72 -23.91 4.54
CA TRP A 107 -5.48 -22.72 4.16
C TRP A 107 -5.31 -21.61 5.22
N GLN A 108 -5.01 -20.41 4.75
CA GLN A 108 -4.93 -19.24 5.62
C GLN A 108 -6.32 -18.61 5.74
N GLU A 109 -6.99 -18.87 6.84
CA GLU A 109 -8.34 -18.37 7.07
C GLU A 109 -8.37 -16.85 7.24
N ASN A 110 -9.44 -16.22 6.75
CA ASN A 110 -9.79 -14.84 7.02
C ASN A 110 -10.34 -14.68 8.45
N SER A 111 -9.51 -14.95 9.45
CA SER A 111 -9.83 -14.81 10.86
C SER A 111 -9.63 -13.36 11.34
N GLU A 112 -9.99 -13.09 12.59
CA GLU A 112 -9.71 -11.78 13.23
C GLU A 112 -8.22 -11.41 13.21
N ASN A 113 -7.33 -12.38 13.08
CA ASN A 113 -5.88 -12.21 13.02
C ASN A 113 -5.35 -12.05 11.59
N ALA A 114 -6.18 -12.17 10.56
CA ALA A 114 -5.76 -12.01 9.16
C ALA A 114 -5.05 -10.67 8.87
N PRO A 115 -5.45 -9.52 9.46
CA PRO A 115 -4.74 -8.27 9.29
C PRO A 115 -3.26 -8.33 9.72
N LEU A 116 -2.90 -9.16 10.68
CA LEU A 116 -1.52 -9.34 11.16
C LEU A 116 -0.60 -10.00 10.12
N LEU A 117 -1.15 -10.57 9.05
CA LEU A 117 -0.40 -11.21 7.97
C LEU A 117 -0.06 -10.24 6.83
N THR A 118 -0.51 -9.00 6.91
CA THR A 118 -0.32 -7.97 5.88
C THR A 118 1.00 -7.20 6.04
N ASP A 119 1.39 -6.43 5.02
CA ASP A 119 2.66 -5.71 4.95
C ASP A 119 2.99 -4.82 6.15
N PRO A 120 2.06 -4.01 6.71
CA PRO A 120 2.37 -3.20 7.88
C PRO A 120 2.92 -4.02 9.04
N PHE A 121 2.35 -5.19 9.29
CA PHE A 121 2.84 -6.09 10.34
C PHE A 121 4.09 -6.85 9.91
N ALA A 122 4.12 -7.34 8.68
CA ALA A 122 5.23 -8.14 8.17
C ALA A 122 6.54 -7.34 8.04
N HIS A 123 6.44 -6.04 7.72
CA HIS A 123 7.60 -5.25 7.33
C HIS A 123 7.85 -4.01 8.19
N VAL A 124 6.84 -3.50 8.91
CA VAL A 124 6.93 -2.23 9.63
C VAL A 124 6.88 -2.42 11.15
N PHE A 125 5.75 -2.84 11.69
CA PHE A 125 5.54 -2.83 13.15
C PHE A 125 6.40 -3.84 13.90
N TYR A 126 6.62 -5.02 13.35
CA TYR A 126 7.49 -6.04 13.97
C TYR A 126 8.96 -5.90 13.56
N GLY A 127 9.28 -4.91 12.72
CA GLY A 127 10.62 -4.45 12.40
C GLY A 127 11.60 -5.57 12.14
N THR A 128 11.41 -6.32 11.08
CA THR A 128 12.35 -7.32 10.65
C THR A 128 13.54 -6.65 10.01
N GLN A 129 14.57 -6.32 10.76
CA GLN A 129 15.87 -6.21 10.14
C GLN A 129 16.14 -7.56 9.46
N TYR A 130 16.27 -7.51 8.13
CA TYR A 130 16.73 -8.63 7.34
C TYR A 130 18.10 -9.05 7.92
N ILE A 131 18.12 -10.17 8.62
CA ILE A 131 19.38 -10.85 8.92
C ILE A 131 19.66 -11.68 7.66
N PRO A 132 20.67 -11.31 6.85
CA PRO A 132 21.03 -12.15 5.71
C PRO A 132 21.34 -13.54 6.26
N HIS A 133 20.56 -14.52 5.87
CA HIS A 133 20.92 -15.89 6.18
C HIS A 133 22.21 -16.18 5.42
N THR A 134 23.29 -16.22 6.16
CA THR A 134 24.50 -16.91 5.73
C THR A 134 24.10 -18.31 5.35
N GLN A 135 24.06 -18.55 4.03
CA GLN A 135 23.97 -19.85 3.37
C GLN A 135 22.88 -20.78 3.93
N ILE A 136 21.75 -20.77 3.26
CA ILE A 136 20.85 -21.93 3.28
C ILE A 136 21.64 -23.05 2.57
N HIS A 137 22.36 -23.86 3.32
CA HIS A 137 22.92 -25.10 2.82
C HIS A 137 21.74 -26.04 2.53
N ARG A 138 21.30 -26.08 1.29
CA ARG A 138 20.34 -27.06 0.83
C ARG A 138 21.08 -28.39 0.71
N LYS A 139 20.88 -29.25 1.67
CA LYS A 139 21.12 -30.69 1.48
C LYS A 139 19.94 -31.23 0.68
N ASN A 140 20.20 -32.10 -0.25
CA ASN A 140 19.14 -32.89 -0.89
C ASN A 140 18.55 -33.83 0.17
N ASN A 141 17.25 -34.12 0.07
CA ASN A 141 16.47 -34.95 1.00
C ASN A 141 16.23 -34.25 2.36
N GLU A 142 15.52 -33.15 2.36
CA GLU A 142 15.18 -32.40 3.59
C GLU A 142 13.67 -32.28 3.79
N LEU A 143 13.27 -32.40 5.05
CA LEU A 143 11.98 -31.90 5.50
C LEU A 143 12.15 -30.47 5.99
N ILE A 144 11.40 -29.56 5.41
CA ILE A 144 11.37 -28.15 5.76
C ILE A 144 10.06 -27.84 6.47
N ILE A 145 10.14 -27.39 7.72
CA ILE A 145 8.97 -26.85 8.43
C ILE A 145 9.03 -25.34 8.37
N ARG A 146 8.01 -24.74 7.79
CA ARG A 146 7.78 -23.29 7.74
C ARG A 146 6.65 -22.91 8.67
N ALA A 147 6.78 -21.75 9.28
CA ALA A 147 5.71 -21.16 10.08
C ALA A 147 5.54 -19.69 9.72
N VAL A 148 4.29 -19.24 9.63
CA VAL A 148 3.94 -17.82 9.56
C VAL A 148 3.53 -17.38 10.95
N VAL A 149 4.39 -16.54 11.57
CA VAL A 149 4.26 -16.17 12.98
C VAL A 149 4.25 -14.65 13.09
N PRO A 150 3.08 -14.03 13.23
CA PRO A 150 2.99 -12.61 13.56
C PRO A 150 3.44 -12.35 15.00
N ASN A 151 3.74 -11.10 15.32
CA ASN A 151 3.99 -10.55 16.65
C ASN A 151 5.14 -11.18 17.47
N VAL A 152 6.20 -11.66 16.82
CA VAL A 152 7.39 -12.12 17.55
C VAL A 152 8.32 -10.94 17.85
N PRO A 153 8.54 -10.60 19.13
CA PRO A 153 9.48 -9.56 19.52
C PRO A 153 10.90 -9.80 18.98
N ARG A 154 11.68 -8.71 18.82
CA ARG A 154 13.04 -8.80 18.24
C ARG A 154 14.02 -9.60 19.06
N ASP A 155 13.78 -9.66 20.36
CA ASP A 155 14.59 -10.35 21.37
C ASP A 155 14.13 -11.78 21.64
N CYS A 156 13.20 -12.30 20.87
CA CYS A 156 12.68 -13.65 21.00
C CYS A 156 13.11 -14.56 19.85
N ASP A 157 13.38 -15.80 20.18
CA ASP A 157 13.63 -16.91 19.25
C ASP A 157 12.46 -17.89 19.26
N ILE A 158 12.23 -18.58 18.15
CA ILE A 158 11.24 -19.65 18.05
C ILE A 158 11.95 -21.00 17.93
N TYR A 159 11.42 -21.99 18.64
CA TYR A 159 11.88 -23.36 18.62
C TYR A 159 10.74 -24.31 18.27
N LEU A 160 11.05 -25.38 17.52
CA LEU A 160 10.23 -26.58 17.47
C LEU A 160 10.58 -27.44 18.68
N THR A 161 9.63 -27.64 19.59
CA THR A 161 9.79 -28.44 20.79
C THR A 161 8.78 -29.57 20.80
N GLY A 162 9.16 -30.75 21.22
CA GLY A 162 8.27 -31.90 21.17
C GLY A 162 8.89 -33.16 21.82
N GLU A 163 8.27 -34.29 21.50
CA GLU A 163 8.67 -35.60 21.95
C GLU A 163 10.00 -36.03 21.31
N GLY A 164 10.82 -36.69 22.09
CA GLY A 164 12.10 -37.28 21.66
C GLY A 164 13.28 -36.30 21.65
N LYS A 165 14.47 -36.88 21.65
CA LYS A 165 15.74 -36.16 21.77
C LYS A 165 15.92 -35.07 20.68
N LEU A 166 15.46 -35.33 19.46
CA LEU A 166 15.56 -34.38 18.34
C LEU A 166 14.79 -33.07 18.61
N LEU A 167 13.62 -33.22 19.22
CA LEU A 167 12.73 -32.08 19.54
C LEU A 167 12.91 -31.59 20.99
N GLY A 168 13.91 -32.08 21.66
CA GLY A 168 14.37 -31.61 22.98
C GLY A 168 13.53 -32.05 24.15
N ASP A 169 12.70 -33.09 24.02
CA ASP A 169 11.86 -33.62 25.11
C ASP A 169 11.09 -32.51 25.83
N TRP A 170 10.44 -31.62 25.06
CA TRP A 170 9.70 -30.46 25.52
C TRP A 170 10.52 -29.35 26.19
N VAL A 171 11.85 -29.41 26.13
CA VAL A 171 12.75 -28.34 26.61
C VAL A 171 13.10 -27.42 25.44
N PRO A 172 12.60 -26.19 25.37
CA PRO A 172 12.70 -25.35 24.15
C PRO A 172 14.11 -25.20 23.60
N LYS A 173 15.08 -24.86 24.47
CA LYS A 173 16.49 -24.64 24.06
C LYS A 173 17.22 -25.92 23.63
N LYS A 174 16.63 -27.09 23.86
CA LYS A 174 17.16 -28.39 23.38
C LYS A 174 16.48 -28.81 22.08
N GLY A 175 15.35 -28.18 21.70
CA GLY A 175 14.67 -28.41 20.47
C GLY A 175 15.34 -27.73 19.26
N ILE A 176 14.67 -27.71 18.14
CA ILE A 176 15.20 -27.15 16.88
C ILE A 176 14.90 -25.66 16.82
N LYS A 177 15.95 -24.82 16.86
CA LYS A 177 15.83 -23.39 16.68
C LYS A 177 15.41 -23.08 15.23
N MET A 178 14.33 -22.33 15.06
CA MET A 178 13.90 -21.86 13.74
C MET A 178 14.69 -20.62 13.34
N ALA A 179 14.98 -20.51 12.06
CA ALA A 179 15.60 -19.32 11.48
C ALA A 179 14.50 -18.36 11.00
N ARG A 180 14.65 -17.08 11.32
CA ARG A 180 13.74 -16.02 10.87
C ARG A 180 14.03 -15.66 9.42
N LEU A 181 13.03 -15.70 8.56
CA LEU A 181 13.08 -15.21 7.18
C LEU A 181 12.53 -13.77 7.08
N LYS A 182 12.59 -13.20 5.90
CA LYS A 182 11.95 -11.89 5.63
C LYS A 182 10.44 -11.97 5.90
N GLY A 183 9.92 -10.95 6.53
CA GLY A 183 8.51 -10.87 6.93
C GLY A 183 8.22 -11.70 8.18
N LEU A 184 7.06 -12.35 8.21
CA LEU A 184 6.57 -13.13 9.35
C LEU A 184 6.99 -14.61 9.31
N LYS A 185 7.86 -15.00 8.39
CA LYS A 185 8.17 -16.40 8.12
C LYS A 185 9.35 -16.89 8.92
N TRP A 186 9.19 -18.09 9.47
CA TRP A 186 10.22 -18.84 10.18
C TRP A 186 10.41 -20.20 9.53
N ILE A 187 11.61 -20.75 9.61
CA ILE A 187 11.97 -21.99 8.92
C ILE A 187 12.88 -22.86 9.80
N ALA A 188 12.61 -24.16 9.80
CA ALA A 188 13.48 -25.19 10.35
C ALA A 188 13.74 -26.27 9.29
N TYR A 189 14.95 -26.82 9.31
CA TYR A 189 15.40 -27.90 8.46
C TYR A 189 15.61 -29.15 9.30
N LEU A 190 15.04 -30.28 8.87
CA LEU A 190 15.19 -31.58 9.51
C LEU A 190 15.79 -32.54 8.48
N SER A 191 16.83 -33.27 8.94
CA SER A 191 17.44 -34.31 8.12
C SER A 191 16.52 -35.53 8.05
N THR A 192 16.31 -36.05 6.84
CA THR A 192 15.45 -37.24 6.64
C THR A 192 16.04 -38.48 7.26
N GLU A 193 17.39 -38.57 7.43
CA GLU A 193 18.06 -39.69 8.09
C GLU A 193 17.62 -39.88 9.54
N GLU A 194 17.25 -38.78 10.21
CA GLU A 194 16.85 -38.77 11.63
C GLU A 194 15.33 -39.00 11.82
N ILE A 195 14.50 -38.80 10.80
CA ILE A 195 13.03 -38.72 10.94
C ILE A 195 12.24 -39.60 9.97
N ALA A 196 12.93 -40.39 9.14
CA ALA A 196 12.24 -41.21 8.12
C ALA A 196 11.16 -42.10 8.76
N ASN A 197 9.94 -42.03 8.25
CA ASN A 197 8.76 -42.79 8.67
C ASN A 197 8.38 -42.62 10.17
N GLN A 198 8.83 -41.54 10.81
CA GLN A 198 8.47 -41.25 12.21
C GLN A 198 7.20 -40.38 12.27
N ARG A 199 6.48 -40.51 13.36
CA ARG A 199 5.47 -39.56 13.79
C ARG A 199 6.07 -38.56 14.74
N LEU A 200 6.13 -37.29 14.33
CA LEU A 200 6.62 -36.20 15.16
C LEU A 200 5.45 -35.58 15.94
N THR A 201 5.61 -35.38 17.23
CA THR A 201 4.67 -34.63 18.09
C THR A 201 5.40 -33.40 18.59
N TYR A 202 4.94 -32.20 18.24
CA TYR A 202 5.65 -30.95 18.55
C TYR A 202 4.72 -29.76 18.65
N ARG A 203 5.27 -28.65 19.15
CA ARG A 203 4.68 -27.30 19.09
C ARG A 203 5.75 -26.26 18.80
N LEU A 204 5.32 -25.06 18.43
CA LEU A 204 6.20 -23.92 18.35
C LEU A 204 6.23 -23.22 19.71
N THR A 205 7.44 -22.90 20.16
CA THR A 205 7.67 -22.26 21.45
C THR A 205 8.56 -21.04 21.26
N MET A 206 8.10 -19.90 21.74
CA MET A 206 8.85 -18.65 21.74
C MET A 206 9.62 -18.52 23.04
N VAL A 207 10.89 -18.12 22.97
CA VAL A 207 11.76 -17.93 24.13
C VAL A 207 12.40 -16.55 24.06
N SER A 208 12.19 -15.72 25.09
CA SER A 208 12.85 -14.41 25.21
C SER A 208 14.33 -14.53 25.62
N LYS A 209 15.07 -13.42 25.51
CA LYS A 209 16.47 -13.36 26.01
C LYS A 209 16.56 -13.61 27.50
N GLU A 210 15.58 -13.21 28.29
CA GLU A 210 15.48 -13.46 29.71
C GLU A 210 15.08 -14.91 30.04
N GLY A 211 14.76 -15.71 29.02
CA GLY A 211 14.39 -17.11 29.20
C GLY A 211 12.90 -17.35 29.46
N ILE A 212 12.06 -16.33 29.27
CA ILE A 212 10.60 -16.50 29.36
C ILE A 212 10.12 -17.36 28.19
N VAL A 213 9.41 -18.43 28.52
CA VAL A 213 8.88 -19.41 27.58
C VAL A 213 7.39 -19.16 27.34
N THR A 214 7.01 -19.02 26.08
CA THR A 214 5.61 -18.88 25.68
C THR A 214 5.30 -19.90 24.57
N ASN A 215 4.29 -20.72 24.79
CA ASN A 215 3.84 -21.68 23.79
C ASN A 215 2.85 -21.04 22.82
N GLU A 216 2.81 -21.56 21.59
CA GLU A 216 1.75 -21.18 20.64
C GLU A 216 0.36 -21.55 21.18
N THR A 217 -0.66 -20.76 20.77
CA THR A 217 -2.05 -21.05 21.11
C THR A 217 -2.56 -22.17 20.21
N LEU A 218 -2.83 -23.32 20.78
CA LEU A 218 -3.42 -24.48 20.10
C LEU A 218 -4.79 -24.80 20.70
N LYS A 219 -5.69 -25.35 19.89
CA LYS A 219 -7.00 -25.78 20.37
C LYS A 219 -6.83 -26.88 21.42
N ASN A 220 -7.41 -26.69 22.59
CA ASN A 220 -7.31 -27.60 23.74
C ASN A 220 -5.85 -27.90 24.17
N ASP A 221 -4.90 -27.05 23.81
CA ASP A 221 -3.44 -27.22 24.06
C ASP A 221 -2.84 -28.54 23.50
N ILE A 222 -3.49 -29.13 22.47
CA ILE A 222 -3.06 -30.38 21.84
C ILE A 222 -1.86 -30.08 20.90
N PRO A 223 -0.69 -30.71 21.12
CA PRO A 223 0.46 -30.54 20.25
C PRO A 223 0.19 -30.96 18.80
N ARG A 224 0.93 -30.35 17.88
CA ARG A 224 0.89 -30.72 16.46
C ARG A 224 1.44 -32.14 16.27
N THR A 225 0.83 -32.88 15.39
CA THR A 225 1.33 -34.19 14.97
C THR A 225 1.60 -34.19 13.47
N LEU A 226 2.70 -34.76 13.07
CA LEU A 226 3.11 -34.90 11.69
C LEU A 226 3.60 -36.33 11.43
N THR A 227 2.94 -37.03 10.54
CA THR A 227 3.54 -38.24 9.96
C THR A 227 4.45 -37.80 8.83
N VAL A 228 5.74 -38.01 8.97
CA VAL A 228 6.73 -37.63 7.96
C VAL A 228 6.52 -38.48 6.72
N PRO A 229 6.25 -37.89 5.54
CA PRO A 229 6.11 -38.63 4.31
C PRO A 229 7.47 -39.23 3.92
N GLU A 230 7.44 -40.30 3.14
CA GLU A 230 8.64 -40.83 2.50
C GLU A 230 9.24 -39.78 1.55
N ILE A 231 10.53 -39.52 1.65
CA ILE A 231 11.22 -38.49 0.87
C ILE A 231 12.30 -39.19 0.01
N GLY A 232 12.09 -39.12 -1.30
CA GLY A 232 13.00 -39.71 -2.28
C GLY A 232 14.30 -38.94 -2.45
N LYS A 233 15.24 -39.53 -3.19
CA LYS A 233 16.51 -38.88 -3.55
C LYS A 233 16.23 -37.64 -4.43
N ASN A 234 16.82 -36.49 -4.06
CA ASN A 234 16.61 -35.19 -4.71
C ASN A 234 15.17 -34.65 -4.59
N GLU A 235 14.43 -35.08 -3.60
CA GLU A 235 13.12 -34.54 -3.24
C GLU A 235 13.21 -33.66 -2.01
N THR A 236 12.29 -32.71 -1.89
CA THR A 236 12.12 -31.84 -0.72
C THR A 236 10.66 -31.84 -0.32
N VAL A 237 10.41 -32.05 0.95
CA VAL A 237 9.06 -31.89 1.53
C VAL A 237 9.03 -30.59 2.33
N ILE A 238 8.04 -29.76 2.07
CA ILE A 238 7.81 -28.50 2.77
C ILE A 238 6.46 -28.56 3.45
N ILE A 239 6.43 -28.29 4.75
CA ILE A 239 5.19 -28.18 5.52
C ILE A 239 5.09 -26.76 6.04
N GLU A 240 4.01 -26.07 5.69
CA GLU A 240 3.78 -24.69 6.14
C GLU A 240 2.63 -24.64 7.17
N HIS A 241 2.95 -24.16 8.36
CA HIS A 241 1.97 -23.80 9.38
C HIS A 241 1.60 -22.33 9.23
N SER A 242 0.35 -22.08 8.90
CA SER A 242 -0.22 -20.74 8.87
C SER A 242 -0.82 -20.39 10.23
N HIS A 243 -0.93 -19.09 10.54
CA HIS A 243 -1.56 -18.57 11.77
C HIS A 243 -1.02 -19.15 13.08
N VAL A 244 0.31 -19.26 13.19
CA VAL A 244 0.93 -19.55 14.48
C VAL A 244 0.87 -18.31 15.35
N VAL A 245 0.13 -18.37 16.45
CA VAL A 245 -0.15 -17.22 17.31
C VAL A 245 0.38 -17.48 18.72
N PHE A 246 1.11 -16.50 19.27
CA PHE A 246 1.56 -16.47 20.65
C PHE A 246 0.74 -15.46 21.46
N PRO A 247 0.20 -15.82 22.64
CA PRO A 247 -0.53 -14.88 23.49
C PRO A 247 0.43 -13.93 24.25
N PRO A 248 -0.01 -12.72 24.66
CA PRO A 248 -1.25 -12.07 24.29
C PRO A 248 -1.12 -11.29 22.98
N LEU A 249 -2.16 -11.33 22.13
CA LEU A 249 -2.30 -10.44 20.99
C LEU A 249 -2.97 -9.15 21.45
N ASN A 250 -2.21 -8.10 21.66
CA ASN A 250 -2.73 -6.77 21.99
C ASN A 250 -2.14 -5.74 21.02
N GLU A 251 -2.59 -5.82 19.77
CA GLU A 251 -2.10 -4.98 18.69
C GLU A 251 -3.04 -3.76 18.53
N ARG A 252 -2.69 -2.66 19.19
CA ARG A 252 -3.43 -1.40 19.16
C ARG A 252 -2.48 -0.26 18.84
N TYR A 253 -2.76 0.45 17.76
CA TYR A 253 -1.92 1.51 17.22
C TYR A 253 -2.73 2.80 17.05
N ALA A 254 -2.04 3.93 17.04
CA ALA A 254 -2.62 5.21 16.70
C ALA A 254 -1.87 5.86 15.55
N GLY A 255 -2.56 6.72 14.82
CA GLY A 255 -2.01 7.40 13.66
C GLY A 255 -2.58 8.80 13.47
N ILE A 256 -2.00 9.46 12.49
CA ILE A 256 -2.37 10.80 12.05
C ILE A 256 -2.79 10.78 10.59
N TYR A 257 -3.71 11.65 10.22
CA TYR A 257 -4.19 11.83 8.86
C TYR A 257 -4.11 13.29 8.45
N ALA A 258 -3.47 13.59 7.31
CA ALA A 258 -3.37 14.95 6.78
C ALA A 258 -3.22 14.93 5.26
N PRO A 259 -3.75 15.94 4.52
CA PRO A 259 -3.38 16.12 3.12
C PRO A 259 -1.88 16.40 3.03
N LEU A 260 -1.18 15.78 2.08
CA LEU A 260 0.22 16.11 1.85
C LEU A 260 0.39 17.61 1.55
N SER A 261 -0.50 18.18 0.72
CA SER A 261 -0.51 19.62 0.38
C SER A 261 -0.55 20.56 1.59
N ALA A 262 -1.15 20.10 2.70
CA ALA A 262 -1.32 20.92 3.90
C ALA A 262 -0.07 20.97 4.80
N LEU A 263 0.88 20.06 4.62
CA LEU A 263 2.09 20.04 5.43
C LEU A 263 2.96 21.26 5.17
N LYS A 264 3.70 21.69 6.20
CA LYS A 264 4.57 22.84 6.15
C LYS A 264 5.84 22.60 6.95
N SER A 265 6.99 22.80 6.32
CA SER A 265 8.30 22.86 6.98
C SER A 265 8.97 24.19 6.70
N GLU A 266 10.12 24.46 7.33
CA GLU A 266 10.93 25.64 7.05
C GLU A 266 11.43 25.68 5.60
N GLN A 267 11.49 24.53 4.93
CA GLN A 267 12.03 24.37 3.57
C GLN A 267 10.98 23.98 2.52
N SER A 268 9.69 23.93 2.86
CA SER A 268 8.64 23.66 1.86
C SER A 268 8.55 24.76 0.81
N GLY A 269 8.24 24.40 -0.42
CA GLY A 269 8.13 25.31 -1.56
C GLY A 269 6.77 26.00 -1.74
N GLY A 270 6.00 26.22 -0.65
CA GLY A 270 4.67 26.83 -0.73
C GLY A 270 3.52 25.82 -0.63
N ILE A 271 3.81 24.53 -0.69
CA ILE A 271 2.92 23.39 -0.51
C ILE A 271 3.68 22.32 0.29
N GLY A 272 3.00 21.36 0.90
CA GLY A 272 3.68 20.20 1.45
C GLY A 272 4.28 19.32 0.35
N GLU A 273 5.48 18.85 0.57
CA GLU A 273 6.30 18.09 -0.38
C GLU A 273 6.68 16.72 0.22
N THR A 274 7.23 15.82 -0.60
CA THR A 274 7.64 14.47 -0.14
C THR A 274 8.59 14.51 1.06
N LYS A 275 9.48 15.51 1.15
CA LYS A 275 10.37 15.71 2.31
C LYS A 275 9.59 15.99 3.60
N ASP A 276 8.48 16.71 3.49
CA ASP A 276 7.66 17.04 4.66
C ASP A 276 7.04 15.77 5.28
N LEU A 277 6.79 14.73 4.49
CA LEU A 277 6.41 13.42 5.04
C LEU A 277 7.53 12.80 5.89
N LYS A 278 8.81 12.96 5.54
CA LYS A 278 9.93 12.48 6.37
C LYS A 278 9.96 13.21 7.72
N LEU A 279 9.72 14.51 7.74
CA LEU A 279 9.62 15.31 8.98
C LEU A 279 8.38 14.93 9.81
N MET A 280 7.28 14.59 9.15
CA MET A 280 6.09 14.05 9.81
C MET A 280 6.37 12.68 10.44
N VAL A 281 7.17 11.85 9.79
CA VAL A 281 7.65 10.55 10.35
C VAL A 281 8.47 10.79 11.62
N ASP A 282 9.38 11.76 11.63
CA ASP A 282 10.18 12.08 12.81
C ASP A 282 9.31 12.53 13.99
N TRP A 283 8.30 13.37 13.72
CA TRP A 283 7.36 13.78 14.75
C TRP A 283 6.49 12.61 15.25
N ALA A 284 5.97 11.79 14.34
CA ALA A 284 5.17 10.63 14.68
C ALA A 284 5.97 9.63 15.55
N GLU A 285 7.23 9.37 15.20
CA GLU A 285 8.15 8.55 16.03
C GLU A 285 8.33 9.16 17.41
N LYS A 286 8.57 10.47 17.51
CA LYS A 286 8.79 11.19 18.77
C LYS A 286 7.61 11.04 19.72
N VAL A 287 6.38 11.12 19.22
CA VAL A 287 5.17 11.05 20.06
C VAL A 287 4.59 9.64 20.21
N GLY A 288 5.10 8.66 19.46
CA GLY A 288 4.68 7.27 19.54
C GLY A 288 3.54 6.88 18.57
N LEU A 289 3.22 7.71 17.58
CA LEU A 289 2.29 7.36 16.51
C LEU A 289 2.93 6.38 15.54
N LYS A 290 2.15 5.46 14.99
CA LYS A 290 2.65 4.36 14.14
C LYS A 290 2.13 4.37 12.72
N ILE A 291 1.19 5.25 12.42
CA ILE A 291 0.58 5.33 11.08
C ILE A 291 0.48 6.79 10.65
N ILE A 292 0.92 7.08 9.44
CA ILE A 292 0.70 8.36 8.77
C ILE A 292 -0.18 8.11 7.56
N GLY A 293 -1.38 8.69 7.56
CA GLY A 293 -2.30 8.66 6.44
C GLY A 293 -2.27 9.97 5.66
N PHE A 294 -2.43 9.87 4.36
CA PHE A 294 -2.56 11.00 3.44
C PHE A 294 -3.66 10.75 2.40
N TYR A 295 -4.19 11.86 1.88
CA TYR A 295 -5.17 11.86 0.79
C TYR A 295 -4.51 11.43 -0.53
N PRO A 296 -5.27 11.14 -1.60
CA PRO A 296 -4.69 10.80 -2.90
C PRO A 296 -3.65 11.83 -3.33
N ILE A 297 -2.53 11.36 -3.86
CA ILE A 297 -1.41 12.20 -4.33
C ILE A 297 -1.20 12.08 -5.84
N ASN A 298 -2.18 11.52 -6.53
CA ASN A 298 -2.19 11.39 -7.98
C ASN A 298 -2.27 12.75 -8.67
N ASP A 299 -1.81 12.83 -9.91
CA ASP A 299 -1.83 14.09 -10.66
C ASP A 299 -3.25 14.53 -11.00
N SER A 300 -3.62 15.71 -10.52
CA SER A 300 -4.90 16.38 -10.76
C SER A 300 -4.76 17.62 -11.66
N THR A 301 -3.60 17.85 -12.25
CA THR A 301 -3.29 19.07 -13.00
C THR A 301 -4.02 19.13 -14.35
N GLN A 302 -5.13 19.86 -14.41
CA GLN A 302 -5.92 20.07 -15.63
C GLN A 302 -5.69 21.45 -16.24
N SER A 303 -5.59 22.48 -15.41
CA SER A 303 -5.62 23.90 -15.80
C SER A 303 -4.52 24.77 -15.19
N PHE A 304 -3.63 24.20 -14.37
CA PHE A 304 -2.59 24.90 -13.62
C PHE A 304 -3.12 26.02 -12.71
N SER A 305 -4.24 25.76 -12.04
CA SER A 305 -4.92 26.72 -11.18
C SER A 305 -5.43 26.06 -9.90
N SER A 306 -6.01 26.87 -9.00
CA SER A 306 -6.67 26.41 -7.77
C SER A 306 -7.81 25.39 -8.01
N LYS A 307 -8.37 25.33 -9.22
CA LYS A 307 -9.37 24.32 -9.62
C LYS A 307 -8.81 22.89 -9.61
N ASP A 308 -7.50 22.76 -9.74
CA ASP A 308 -6.78 21.48 -9.75
C ASP A 308 -6.40 21.01 -8.34
N SER A 309 -6.76 21.76 -7.30
CA SER A 309 -6.37 21.53 -5.91
C SER A 309 -7.00 20.28 -5.28
N SER A 310 -8.13 19.80 -5.81
CA SER A 310 -8.81 18.63 -5.28
C SER A 310 -8.04 17.34 -5.57
N PRO A 311 -7.69 16.55 -4.55
CA PRO A 311 -7.01 15.27 -4.75
C PRO A 311 -7.90 14.22 -5.38
N TYR A 312 -9.22 14.49 -5.52
CA TYR A 312 -10.23 13.57 -6.06
C TYR A 312 -10.57 13.82 -7.52
N LYS A 313 -9.86 14.73 -8.22
CA LYS A 313 -10.05 15.04 -9.64
C LYS A 313 -8.80 14.70 -10.45
N GLU A 314 -8.29 13.50 -10.25
CA GLU A 314 -7.07 13.02 -10.90
C GLU A 314 -7.22 12.92 -12.43
N ILE A 315 -6.20 13.37 -13.15
CA ILE A 315 -6.04 13.17 -14.60
C ILE A 315 -5.31 11.87 -14.94
N SER A 316 -4.77 11.21 -13.93
CA SER A 316 -4.12 9.91 -14.05
C SER A 316 -4.32 9.11 -12.77
N SER A 317 -4.78 7.89 -12.94
CA SER A 317 -4.91 6.93 -11.84
C SER A 317 -3.58 6.33 -11.35
N LEU A 318 -2.46 6.62 -12.03
CA LEU A 318 -1.16 6.01 -11.79
C LEU A 318 -0.05 7.03 -11.56
N ALA A 319 -0.06 8.16 -12.27
CA ALA A 319 0.96 9.19 -12.13
C ALA A 319 0.76 10.02 -10.86
N LEU A 320 1.84 10.37 -10.21
CA LEU A 320 1.85 11.23 -9.02
C LEU A 320 1.91 12.70 -9.41
N ASN A 321 1.34 13.58 -8.57
CA ASN A 321 1.28 15.02 -8.85
C ASN A 321 2.66 15.68 -8.69
N PRO A 322 3.24 16.26 -9.75
CA PRO A 322 4.56 16.89 -9.70
C PRO A 322 4.70 18.05 -8.69
N LEU A 323 3.59 18.65 -8.24
CA LEU A 323 3.63 19.65 -7.17
C LEU A 323 4.25 19.12 -5.87
N TYR A 324 4.19 17.81 -5.63
CA TYR A 324 4.74 17.20 -4.41
C TYR A 324 6.23 16.87 -4.47
N ILE A 325 6.91 17.13 -5.60
CA ILE A 325 8.37 17.00 -5.71
C ILE A 325 9.05 17.94 -4.70
N SER A 326 9.88 17.40 -3.84
CA SER A 326 10.68 18.19 -2.90
C SER A 326 11.74 19.01 -3.63
N THR A 327 11.46 20.28 -3.80
CA THR A 327 12.32 21.20 -4.54
C THR A 327 13.68 21.40 -3.85
N SER A 328 13.69 21.43 -2.51
CA SER A 328 14.90 21.59 -1.71
C SER A 328 15.87 20.40 -1.74
N GLU A 329 15.40 19.21 -2.15
CA GLU A 329 16.26 18.02 -2.33
C GLU A 329 16.87 17.92 -3.73
N LEU A 330 16.50 18.82 -4.64
CA LEU A 330 17.03 18.84 -6.00
C LEU A 330 18.29 19.72 -6.10
N ASN A 331 19.31 19.19 -6.74
CA ASN A 331 20.59 19.87 -6.88
C ASN A 331 20.71 20.47 -8.29
N THR A 332 20.75 21.80 -8.36
CA THR A 332 21.19 22.56 -9.53
C THR A 332 22.60 23.07 -9.31
N THR A 333 23.43 23.02 -10.32
CA THR A 333 24.80 23.63 -10.32
C THR A 333 24.76 25.11 -10.63
N ASP A 334 23.67 25.58 -11.26
CA ASP A 334 23.48 26.99 -11.53
C ASP A 334 23.13 27.79 -10.28
N LYS A 335 24.11 28.52 -9.76
CA LYS A 335 23.99 29.35 -8.55
C LYS A 335 22.88 30.39 -8.63
N ARG A 336 22.59 30.91 -9.83
CA ARG A 336 21.55 31.92 -10.04
C ARG A 336 20.17 31.27 -9.89
N THR A 337 19.93 30.20 -10.61
CA THR A 337 18.67 29.38 -10.51
C THR A 337 18.44 28.95 -9.07
N LYS A 338 19.46 28.47 -8.36
CA LYS A 338 19.37 28.09 -6.95
C LYS A 338 18.89 29.23 -6.05
N LYS A 339 19.53 30.40 -6.17
CA LYS A 339 19.22 31.59 -5.37
C LYS A 339 17.81 32.15 -5.66
N GLU A 340 17.43 32.16 -6.94
CA GLU A 340 16.09 32.57 -7.36
C GLU A 340 15.01 31.58 -6.78
N ALA A 341 15.22 30.27 -6.89
CA ALA A 341 14.35 29.27 -6.33
C ALA A 341 14.23 29.39 -4.80
N GLU A 342 15.32 29.51 -4.06
CA GLU A 342 15.31 29.69 -2.61
C GLU A 342 14.51 30.93 -2.16
N LYS A 343 14.63 32.03 -2.91
CA LYS A 343 13.89 33.28 -2.66
C LYS A 343 12.37 33.06 -2.87
N GLU A 344 11.99 32.43 -3.98
CA GLU A 344 10.60 32.20 -4.33
C GLU A 344 9.95 31.19 -3.40
N MET A 345 10.63 30.08 -3.09
CA MET A 345 10.18 29.12 -2.07
C MET A 345 9.87 29.79 -0.73
N LYS A 346 10.77 30.66 -0.25
CA LYS A 346 10.54 31.41 1.00
C LYS A 346 9.33 32.36 0.90
N SER A 347 9.11 32.97 -0.25
CA SER A 347 7.96 33.85 -0.50
C SER A 347 6.65 33.06 -0.41
N LEU A 348 6.54 31.95 -1.16
CA LEU A 348 5.38 31.08 -1.17
C LEU A 348 5.14 30.42 0.19
N ASN A 349 6.22 30.01 0.89
CA ASN A 349 6.13 29.32 2.18
C ASN A 349 5.61 30.20 3.32
N ARG A 350 5.71 31.53 3.21
CA ARG A 350 5.15 32.48 4.20
C ARG A 350 3.64 32.61 4.12
N ARG A 351 3.01 32.24 3.01
CA ARG A 351 1.56 32.35 2.81
C ARG A 351 0.82 31.44 3.76
N ALA A 352 -0.36 31.89 4.21
CA ALA A 352 -1.21 31.14 5.12
C ALA A 352 -1.89 29.95 4.44
N THR A 353 -2.19 30.07 3.15
CA THR A 353 -2.82 29.05 2.32
C THR A 353 -1.93 28.73 1.11
N VAL A 354 -2.20 27.64 0.42
CA VAL A 354 -1.53 27.30 -0.85
C VAL A 354 -2.07 28.23 -1.95
N ASP A 355 -1.17 28.94 -2.62
CA ASP A 355 -1.44 29.71 -3.81
C ASP A 355 -1.03 28.89 -5.03
N TYR A 356 -1.99 28.23 -5.63
CA TYR A 356 -1.74 27.26 -6.71
C TYR A 356 -1.22 27.92 -7.98
N GLU A 357 -1.69 29.11 -8.33
CA GLU A 357 -1.30 29.82 -9.54
C GLU A 357 0.20 30.18 -9.53
N ASP A 358 0.65 30.85 -8.48
CA ASP A 358 2.06 31.20 -8.30
C ASP A 358 2.93 29.95 -8.08
N LEU A 359 2.40 28.94 -7.38
CA LEU A 359 3.09 27.69 -7.14
C LEU A 359 3.35 26.92 -8.44
N TYR A 360 2.35 26.79 -9.32
CA TYR A 360 2.53 26.16 -10.62
C TYR A 360 3.54 26.93 -11.48
N ALA A 361 3.42 28.26 -11.53
CA ALA A 361 4.36 29.09 -12.29
C ALA A 361 5.80 28.87 -11.82
N PHE A 362 6.04 28.91 -10.52
CA PHE A 362 7.35 28.69 -9.93
C PHE A 362 7.88 27.26 -10.19
N LYS A 363 7.12 26.24 -9.81
CA LYS A 363 7.60 24.85 -9.88
C LYS A 363 7.88 24.39 -11.30
N TRP A 364 6.99 24.71 -12.26
CA TRP A 364 7.22 24.33 -13.65
C TRP A 364 8.43 25.03 -14.27
N ASP A 365 8.64 26.32 -14.02
CA ASP A 365 9.85 27.02 -14.47
C ASP A 365 11.12 26.39 -13.88
N TYR A 366 11.15 26.18 -12.55
CA TYR A 366 12.29 25.59 -11.88
C TYR A 366 12.59 24.16 -12.36
N LEU A 367 11.57 23.30 -12.42
CA LEU A 367 11.73 21.92 -12.85
C LEU A 367 12.13 21.81 -14.32
N GLN A 368 11.65 22.72 -15.17
CA GLN A 368 12.06 22.78 -16.58
C GLN A 368 13.53 23.20 -16.73
N ARG A 369 14.00 24.18 -15.95
CA ARG A 369 15.41 24.56 -15.92
C ARG A 369 16.28 23.39 -15.45
N LEU A 370 15.86 22.72 -14.39
CA LEU A 370 16.55 21.55 -13.86
C LEU A 370 16.63 20.41 -14.89
N PHE A 371 15.54 20.14 -15.60
CA PHE A 371 15.54 19.15 -16.67
C PHE A 371 16.50 19.51 -17.80
N ASN A 372 16.54 20.78 -18.22
CA ASN A 372 17.47 21.24 -19.24
C ASN A 372 18.93 21.09 -18.80
N GLU A 373 19.23 21.25 -17.50
CA GLU A 373 20.58 21.14 -16.93
C GLU A 373 20.98 19.66 -16.68
N THR A 374 20.10 18.89 -16.04
CA THR A 374 20.46 17.58 -15.48
C THR A 374 19.77 16.40 -16.19
N GLY A 375 18.79 16.67 -17.03
CA GLY A 375 17.93 15.64 -17.63
C GLY A 375 18.71 14.58 -18.39
N ALA A 376 19.66 14.99 -19.24
CA ALA A 376 20.47 14.05 -20.01
C ALA A 376 21.29 13.09 -19.12
N LYS A 377 21.87 13.62 -18.02
CA LYS A 377 22.59 12.79 -17.04
C LYS A 377 21.68 11.86 -16.29
N THR A 378 20.51 12.34 -15.85
CA THR A 378 19.53 11.56 -15.10
C THR A 378 18.93 10.44 -15.95
N THR A 379 18.57 10.74 -17.19
CA THR A 379 17.96 9.72 -18.10
C THR A 379 18.96 8.68 -18.58
N ALA A 380 20.26 8.94 -18.49
CA ALA A 380 21.32 7.95 -18.76
C ALA A 380 21.62 7.04 -17.55
N HIS A 381 21.04 7.31 -16.37
CA HIS A 381 21.29 6.51 -15.17
C HIS A 381 20.56 5.15 -15.21
N PRO A 382 21.18 4.03 -14.75
CA PRO A 382 20.55 2.71 -14.73
C PRO A 382 19.21 2.69 -13.99
N ASP A 383 19.06 3.46 -12.89
CA ASP A 383 17.82 3.51 -12.12
C ASP A 383 16.67 4.15 -12.91
N TYR A 384 16.97 5.18 -13.72
CA TYR A 384 15.96 5.74 -14.62
C TYR A 384 15.53 4.73 -15.68
N TYR A 385 16.49 4.02 -16.26
CA TYR A 385 16.18 2.96 -17.22
C TYR A 385 15.30 1.86 -16.59
N LYS A 386 15.64 1.45 -15.37
CA LYS A 386 14.83 0.50 -14.60
C LYS A 386 13.41 1.03 -14.37
N PHE A 387 13.26 2.28 -13.92
CA PHE A 387 11.96 2.93 -13.72
C PHE A 387 11.13 2.94 -14.99
N VAL A 388 11.71 3.36 -16.12
CA VAL A 388 11.01 3.37 -17.43
C VAL A 388 10.61 1.96 -17.86
N LYS A 389 11.45 0.94 -17.62
CA LYS A 389 11.13 -0.45 -17.91
C LYS A 389 9.96 -0.96 -17.06
N ASP A 390 9.94 -0.63 -15.78
CA ASP A 390 8.94 -1.12 -14.82
C ASP A 390 7.58 -0.40 -14.97
N HIS A 391 7.58 0.83 -15.49
CA HIS A 391 6.41 1.71 -15.59
C HIS A 391 6.04 2.13 -17.02
N GLY A 392 6.80 1.74 -18.04
CA GLY A 392 6.66 2.21 -19.42
C GLY A 392 5.28 1.98 -20.04
N ASP A 393 4.58 0.97 -19.61
CA ASP A 393 3.25 0.59 -20.09
C ASP A 393 2.15 1.66 -19.80
N TRP A 394 2.33 2.51 -18.79
CA TRP A 394 1.45 3.64 -18.49
C TRP A 394 2.15 5.00 -18.63
N LEU A 395 3.44 5.06 -18.31
CA LEU A 395 4.20 6.29 -18.20
C LEU A 395 4.14 7.14 -19.47
N TRP A 396 4.40 6.54 -20.61
CA TRP A 396 4.48 7.29 -21.87
C TRP A 396 3.12 7.80 -22.35
N GLY A 397 2.04 7.06 -22.10
CA GLY A 397 0.67 7.55 -22.32
C GLY A 397 0.36 8.79 -21.49
N TYR A 398 0.74 8.78 -20.21
CA TYR A 398 0.61 9.95 -19.33
C TYR A 398 1.46 11.13 -19.81
N CYS A 399 2.71 10.88 -20.17
CA CYS A 399 3.63 11.93 -20.66
C CYS A 399 3.09 12.59 -21.93
N LEU A 400 2.56 11.81 -22.86
CA LEU A 400 1.96 12.33 -24.09
C LEU A 400 0.68 13.13 -23.80
N PHE A 401 -0.19 12.62 -22.90
CA PHE A 401 -1.40 13.33 -22.45
C PHE A 401 -1.05 14.71 -21.89
N CYS A 402 -0.11 14.78 -20.96
CA CYS A 402 0.34 16.05 -20.37
C CYS A 402 0.96 16.99 -21.40
N SER A 403 1.73 16.45 -22.36
CA SER A 403 2.33 17.25 -23.43
C SER A 403 1.29 17.87 -24.37
N LEU A 404 0.23 17.10 -24.69
CA LEU A 404 -0.90 17.56 -25.49
C LEU A 404 -1.78 18.55 -24.72
N ARG A 405 -2.09 18.29 -23.44
CA ARG A 405 -2.77 19.25 -22.55
C ARG A 405 -2.06 20.59 -22.56
N ASP A 406 -0.74 20.60 -22.41
CA ASP A 406 0.05 21.84 -22.40
C ASP A 406 0.06 22.54 -23.76
N HIS A 407 0.06 21.79 -24.85
CA HIS A 407 -0.01 22.34 -26.21
C HIS A 407 -1.39 22.96 -26.49
N PHE A 408 -2.47 22.24 -26.20
CA PHE A 408 -3.83 22.68 -26.44
C PHE A 408 -4.41 23.58 -25.32
N LYS A 409 -3.67 23.77 -24.21
CA LYS A 409 -4.09 24.53 -23.03
C LYS A 409 -5.39 24.03 -22.40
N THR A 410 -5.68 22.75 -22.53
CA THR A 410 -6.84 22.09 -21.95
C THR A 410 -6.62 20.58 -21.81
N ALA A 411 -7.12 20.00 -20.72
CA ALA A 411 -7.14 18.55 -20.52
C ALA A 411 -8.34 17.88 -21.24
N GLU A 412 -9.28 18.65 -21.81
CA GLU A 412 -10.38 18.09 -22.60
C GLU A 412 -9.86 17.47 -23.91
N PHE A 413 -9.44 16.20 -23.84
CA PHE A 413 -8.85 15.51 -25.00
C PHE A 413 -9.76 15.44 -26.21
N THR A 414 -11.09 15.51 -26.05
CA THR A 414 -12.05 15.59 -27.17
C THR A 414 -11.87 16.84 -28.03
N LYS A 415 -11.18 17.87 -27.54
CA LYS A 415 -10.85 19.11 -28.25
C LYS A 415 -9.47 19.11 -28.92
N TRP A 416 -8.74 17.99 -28.88
CA TRP A 416 -7.37 17.92 -29.39
C TRP A 416 -7.24 17.55 -30.87
N ASN A 417 -8.26 17.81 -31.68
CA ASN A 417 -8.28 17.57 -33.13
C ASN A 417 -7.84 16.10 -33.44
N ALA A 418 -6.79 15.91 -34.23
CA ALA A 418 -6.27 14.62 -34.60
C ALA A 418 -5.76 13.78 -33.40
N PHE A 419 -5.47 14.40 -32.26
CA PHE A 419 -5.01 13.72 -31.03
C PHE A 419 -6.14 13.39 -30.05
N ALA A 420 -7.40 13.66 -30.41
CA ALA A 420 -8.55 13.30 -29.57
C ALA A 420 -8.65 11.78 -29.33
N THR A 421 -8.13 10.99 -30.25
CA THR A 421 -8.02 9.52 -30.15
C THR A 421 -6.58 9.15 -29.80
N TYR A 422 -6.43 8.27 -28.81
CA TYR A 422 -5.12 7.74 -28.41
C TYR A 422 -4.48 6.90 -29.53
N SER A 423 -3.16 7.05 -29.73
CA SER A 423 -2.36 6.26 -30.64
C SER A 423 -1.21 5.60 -29.88
N GLU A 424 -1.21 4.26 -29.85
CA GLU A 424 -0.13 3.48 -29.26
C GLU A 424 1.16 3.64 -30.05
N GLU A 425 1.07 3.67 -31.40
CA GLU A 425 2.23 3.82 -32.29
C GLU A 425 2.92 5.18 -32.06
N LEU A 426 2.13 6.26 -31.95
CA LEU A 426 2.68 7.58 -31.63
C LEU A 426 3.36 7.56 -30.26
N THR A 427 2.73 6.95 -29.26
CA THR A 427 3.27 6.84 -27.90
C THR A 427 4.60 6.06 -27.89
N GLN A 428 4.71 4.98 -28.66
CA GLN A 428 5.94 4.21 -28.81
C GLN A 428 7.06 5.04 -29.46
N VAL A 429 6.77 5.84 -30.48
CA VAL A 429 7.78 6.72 -31.09
C VAL A 429 8.18 7.83 -30.13
N MET A 430 7.24 8.40 -29.35
CA MET A 430 7.54 9.40 -28.31
C MET A 430 8.40 8.84 -27.17
N SER A 431 8.35 7.54 -26.91
CA SER A 431 9.14 6.88 -25.86
C SER A 431 10.62 6.69 -26.21
N GLN A 432 11.01 6.85 -27.49
CA GLN A 432 12.40 6.68 -27.92
C GLN A 432 13.27 7.76 -27.31
N SER A 433 14.46 7.38 -26.87
CA SER A 433 15.39 8.31 -26.19
C SER A 433 15.84 9.48 -27.06
N LEU A 434 15.88 9.25 -28.38
CA LEU A 434 16.26 10.26 -29.38
C LEU A 434 15.07 10.54 -30.31
N PHE A 435 14.89 11.81 -30.66
CA PHE A 435 13.88 12.21 -31.62
C PHE A 435 14.17 11.63 -33.00
N ASN A 436 13.25 10.80 -33.50
CA ASN A 436 13.42 10.06 -34.75
C ASN A 436 12.45 10.59 -35.83
N ARG A 437 12.93 11.53 -36.65
CA ARG A 437 12.12 12.14 -37.74
C ARG A 437 11.54 11.12 -38.72
N SER A 438 12.32 10.08 -39.03
CA SER A 438 11.85 9.03 -39.98
C SER A 438 10.74 8.18 -39.40
N ALA A 439 10.76 7.89 -38.08
CA ALA A 439 9.70 7.18 -37.41
C ALA A 439 8.39 7.96 -37.43
N PHE A 440 8.41 9.26 -37.15
CA PHE A 440 7.23 10.11 -37.20
C PHE A 440 6.65 10.23 -38.62
N LYS A 441 7.49 10.37 -39.65
CA LYS A 441 7.02 10.40 -41.05
C LYS A 441 6.43 9.08 -41.53
N LYS A 442 6.86 7.96 -40.95
CA LYS A 442 6.24 6.64 -41.24
C LYS A 442 4.83 6.51 -40.67
N LEU A 443 4.55 7.17 -39.55
CA LEU A 443 3.21 7.19 -38.98
C LEU A 443 2.25 8.02 -39.84
N ASN A 444 2.70 9.20 -40.28
CA ASN A 444 1.97 10.06 -41.18
C ASN A 444 2.95 10.97 -41.94
N ALA A 445 2.91 10.90 -43.28
CA ALA A 445 3.78 11.67 -44.17
C ALA A 445 3.66 13.20 -43.96
N ASP A 446 2.47 13.68 -43.65
CA ASP A 446 2.14 15.11 -43.45
C ASP A 446 2.38 15.57 -42.00
N THR A 447 3.06 14.79 -41.17
CA THR A 447 3.31 15.11 -39.77
C THR A 447 4.12 16.41 -39.63
N ASP A 448 3.63 17.35 -38.82
CA ASP A 448 4.41 18.51 -38.37
C ASP A 448 5.54 18.06 -37.45
N LEU A 449 6.72 17.92 -38.00
CA LEU A 449 7.89 17.47 -37.26
C LEU A 449 8.35 18.47 -36.18
N THR A 450 8.06 19.76 -36.32
CA THR A 450 8.39 20.77 -35.31
C THR A 450 7.53 20.58 -34.08
N LEU A 451 6.24 20.36 -34.26
CA LEU A 451 5.34 20.01 -33.15
C LEU A 451 5.76 18.67 -32.49
N MET A 452 6.06 17.64 -33.29
CA MET A 452 6.50 16.35 -32.75
C MET A 452 7.76 16.47 -31.91
N GLU A 453 8.74 17.27 -32.30
CA GLU A 453 9.97 17.49 -31.55
C GLU A 453 9.68 18.20 -30.22
N GLN A 454 8.79 19.17 -30.20
CA GLN A 454 8.34 19.83 -28.99
C GLN A 454 7.59 18.88 -28.04
N LEU A 455 6.67 18.07 -28.56
CA LEU A 455 5.93 17.08 -27.78
C LEU A 455 6.89 16.01 -27.22
N HIS A 456 7.82 15.51 -28.03
CA HIS A 456 8.83 14.56 -27.58
C HIS A 456 9.66 15.10 -26.39
N LYS A 457 10.19 16.30 -26.51
CA LYS A 457 10.93 16.93 -25.41
C LYS A 457 10.09 17.06 -24.13
N ARG A 458 8.79 17.44 -24.25
CA ARG A 458 7.88 17.51 -23.11
C ARG A 458 7.55 16.13 -22.53
N CYS A 459 7.37 15.10 -23.35
CA CYS A 459 7.16 13.73 -22.88
C CYS A 459 8.34 13.30 -21.97
N HIS A 460 9.57 13.55 -22.41
CA HIS A 460 10.76 13.23 -21.62
C HIS A 460 10.88 14.08 -20.34
N PHE A 461 10.43 15.33 -20.38
CA PHE A 461 10.33 16.15 -19.18
C PHE A 461 9.33 15.54 -18.16
N TYR A 462 8.13 15.15 -18.57
CA TYR A 462 7.15 14.53 -17.68
C TYR A 462 7.63 13.16 -17.16
N ALA A 463 8.29 12.36 -17.99
CA ALA A 463 8.90 11.12 -17.54
C ALA A 463 9.99 11.35 -16.47
N PHE A 464 10.80 12.38 -16.63
CA PHE A 464 11.78 12.81 -15.64
C PHE A 464 11.11 13.23 -14.32
N LEU A 465 10.01 13.99 -14.36
CA LEU A 465 9.27 14.39 -13.16
C LEU A 465 8.70 13.18 -12.41
N GLN A 466 8.10 12.22 -13.11
CA GLN A 466 7.58 11.01 -12.49
C GLN A 466 8.71 10.18 -11.87
N TYR A 467 9.84 10.03 -12.54
CA TYR A 467 11.01 9.35 -11.98
C TYR A 467 11.48 9.99 -10.66
N LEU A 468 11.61 11.32 -10.63
CA LEU A 468 12.02 12.03 -9.41
C LEU A 468 11.04 11.79 -8.26
N LEU A 469 9.73 11.87 -8.56
CA LEU A 469 8.71 11.78 -7.53
C LEU A 469 8.56 10.35 -6.99
N PHE A 470 8.55 9.35 -7.86
CA PHE A 470 8.54 7.95 -7.42
C PHE A 470 9.75 7.61 -6.56
N ARG A 471 10.93 8.06 -6.96
CA ARG A 471 12.15 7.87 -6.17
C ARG A 471 12.07 8.53 -4.80
N GLN A 472 11.58 9.78 -4.73
CA GLN A 472 11.39 10.47 -3.44
C GLN A 472 10.35 9.75 -2.56
N MET A 473 9.26 9.21 -3.13
CA MET A 473 8.27 8.44 -2.38
C MET A 473 8.82 7.09 -1.89
N GLU A 474 9.64 6.40 -2.68
CA GLU A 474 10.36 5.18 -2.25
C GLU A 474 11.33 5.48 -1.09
N GLU A 475 11.99 6.63 -1.10
CA GLU A 475 12.82 7.10 0.02
C GLU A 475 11.97 7.38 1.27
N VAL A 476 10.79 8.01 1.11
CA VAL A 476 9.87 8.30 2.21
C VAL A 476 9.38 7.02 2.88
N ILE A 477 8.89 6.03 2.10
CA ILE A 477 8.38 4.77 2.67
C ILE A 477 9.51 3.98 3.34
N THR A 478 10.69 3.94 2.74
CA THR A 478 11.87 3.28 3.32
C THR A 478 12.25 3.94 4.65
N TYR A 479 12.23 5.27 4.69
CA TYR A 479 12.50 6.02 5.92
C TYR A 479 11.45 5.74 7.00
N ALA A 480 10.17 5.79 6.66
CA ALA A 480 9.06 5.48 7.57
C ALA A 480 9.18 4.06 8.15
N HIS A 481 9.48 3.06 7.31
CA HIS A 481 9.72 1.68 7.75
C HIS A 481 10.90 1.57 8.73
N SER A 482 11.99 2.32 8.50
CA SER A 482 13.14 2.33 9.40
C SER A 482 12.78 2.83 10.80
N LYS A 483 11.73 3.65 10.91
CA LYS A 483 11.17 4.21 12.15
C LYS A 483 10.00 3.39 12.72
N GLY A 484 9.60 2.31 12.05
CA GLY A 484 8.47 1.47 12.44
C GLY A 484 7.12 2.19 12.27
N ILE A 485 7.00 3.02 11.24
CA ILE A 485 5.81 3.78 10.89
C ILE A 485 5.29 3.29 9.54
N ALA A 486 4.00 2.93 9.48
CA ALA A 486 3.31 2.54 8.27
C ALA A 486 2.69 3.76 7.57
N LEU A 487 2.69 3.76 6.25
CA LEU A 487 2.04 4.77 5.43
C LEU A 487 0.67 4.27 4.95
N LYS A 488 -0.37 5.10 5.13
CA LYS A 488 -1.73 4.82 4.66
C LYS A 488 -2.09 5.74 3.51
N GLY A 489 -2.26 5.16 2.33
CA GLY A 489 -2.84 5.84 1.17
C GLY A 489 -4.36 5.68 1.09
N GLU A 490 -4.94 6.32 0.09
CA GLU A 490 -6.35 6.17 -0.27
C GLU A 490 -6.44 5.67 -1.72
N PHE A 491 -7.17 4.57 -1.91
CA PHE A 491 -7.44 4.03 -3.23
C PHE A 491 -8.69 4.69 -3.78
N GLN A 492 -8.47 5.66 -4.66
CA GLN A 492 -9.52 6.46 -5.22
C GLN A 492 -10.37 5.65 -6.21
N MET A 493 -11.68 5.63 -6.01
CA MET A 493 -12.64 4.91 -6.85
C MET A 493 -13.40 5.82 -7.81
N THR A 494 -13.11 7.12 -7.85
CA THR A 494 -13.59 8.07 -8.87
C THR A 494 -12.41 8.53 -9.73
N LEU A 495 -12.67 9.00 -10.93
CA LEU A 495 -11.69 9.46 -11.90
C LEU A 495 -12.28 10.60 -12.73
N ALA A 496 -11.51 11.64 -13.01
CA ALA A 496 -11.95 12.66 -13.94
C ALA A 496 -12.11 12.09 -15.35
N PHE A 497 -13.17 12.46 -16.06
CA PHE A 497 -13.34 12.02 -17.45
C PHE A 497 -12.22 12.55 -18.35
N ASN A 498 -11.79 13.78 -18.11
CA ASN A 498 -10.63 14.38 -18.81
C ASN A 498 -9.31 13.85 -18.22
N SER A 499 -9.06 12.55 -18.36
CA SER A 499 -7.90 11.85 -17.86
C SER A 499 -7.21 11.02 -18.94
N VAL A 500 -5.95 10.70 -18.71
CA VAL A 500 -5.20 9.80 -19.58
C VAL A 500 -5.85 8.42 -19.65
N ASP A 501 -6.47 7.97 -18.56
CA ASP A 501 -7.11 6.67 -18.47
C ASP A 501 -8.31 6.57 -19.43
N CYS A 502 -9.20 7.58 -19.42
CA CYS A 502 -10.34 7.63 -20.34
C CYS A 502 -9.91 7.83 -21.80
N TRP A 503 -8.84 8.58 -22.03
CA TRP A 503 -8.28 8.80 -23.37
C TRP A 503 -7.62 7.53 -23.92
N LYS A 504 -6.85 6.80 -23.07
CA LYS A 504 -6.10 5.60 -23.47
C LYS A 504 -6.96 4.34 -23.54
N PHE A 505 -7.96 4.20 -22.66
CA PHE A 505 -8.80 3.02 -22.53
C PHE A 505 -10.29 3.34 -22.67
N PRO A 506 -10.71 3.96 -23.80
CA PRO A 506 -12.09 4.44 -23.96
C PRO A 506 -13.14 3.33 -23.80
N GLN A 507 -12.78 2.06 -24.06
CA GLN A 507 -13.68 0.91 -23.89
C GLN A 507 -14.07 0.65 -22.43
N LEU A 508 -13.25 1.10 -21.48
CA LEU A 508 -13.51 0.92 -20.04
C LEU A 508 -14.47 1.99 -19.46
N PHE A 509 -14.89 2.95 -20.25
CA PHE A 509 -15.71 4.07 -19.78
C PHE A 509 -16.89 4.35 -20.70
N LYS A 510 -18.06 4.62 -20.12
CA LYS A 510 -19.31 4.92 -20.85
C LYS A 510 -19.54 6.42 -21.11
N GLY A 511 -18.67 7.30 -20.62
CA GLY A 511 -18.79 8.76 -20.71
C GLY A 511 -18.53 9.44 -19.37
N LYS A 512 -19.15 10.60 -19.13
CA LYS A 512 -19.00 11.37 -17.89
C LYS A 512 -20.35 11.64 -17.22
N ASP A 513 -20.33 11.78 -15.89
CA ASP A 513 -21.46 12.24 -15.09
C ASP A 513 -21.61 13.78 -15.11
N LYS A 514 -22.55 14.29 -14.32
CA LYS A 514 -22.82 15.75 -14.21
C LYS A 514 -21.68 16.51 -13.54
N GLU A 515 -20.92 15.84 -12.67
CA GLU A 515 -19.77 16.37 -11.94
C GLU A 515 -18.47 16.32 -12.77
N GLY A 516 -18.52 15.67 -13.96
CA GLY A 516 -17.37 15.49 -14.85
C GLY A 516 -16.51 14.28 -14.53
N ASN A 517 -16.98 13.35 -13.68
CA ASN A 517 -16.30 12.09 -13.40
C ASN A 517 -16.61 11.07 -14.49
N ALA A 518 -15.69 10.14 -14.71
CA ALA A 518 -15.84 9.03 -15.63
C ALA A 518 -16.91 8.04 -15.15
N ILE A 519 -17.78 7.61 -16.04
CA ILE A 519 -18.75 6.52 -15.80
C ILE A 519 -18.09 5.21 -16.25
N TYR A 520 -17.95 4.26 -15.36
CA TYR A 520 -17.29 3.00 -15.63
C TYR A 520 -18.13 2.05 -16.48
N ASN A 521 -17.47 1.34 -17.39
CA ASN A 521 -18.03 0.19 -18.11
C ASN A 521 -17.65 -1.09 -17.37
N TRP A 522 -18.41 -1.44 -16.34
CA TRP A 522 -18.12 -2.59 -15.47
C TRP A 522 -18.08 -3.91 -16.21
N GLU A 523 -18.85 -4.08 -17.29
CA GLU A 523 -18.83 -5.29 -18.12
C GLU A 523 -17.49 -5.43 -18.85
N ALA A 524 -17.03 -4.36 -19.49
CA ALA A 524 -15.72 -4.35 -20.16
C ALA A 524 -14.58 -4.56 -19.16
N MET A 525 -14.64 -3.92 -17.99
CA MET A 525 -13.63 -4.10 -16.93
C MET A 525 -13.60 -5.54 -16.40
N ALA A 526 -14.76 -6.18 -16.24
CA ALA A 526 -14.84 -7.58 -15.83
C ALA A 526 -14.32 -8.53 -16.93
N ALA A 527 -14.61 -8.23 -18.21
CA ALA A 527 -14.10 -9.01 -19.35
C ALA A 527 -12.56 -8.94 -19.46
N GLU A 528 -11.94 -7.82 -19.05
CA GLU A 528 -10.48 -7.68 -18.93
C GLU A 528 -9.96 -8.09 -17.53
N HIS A 529 -10.74 -8.89 -16.77
CA HIS A 529 -10.38 -9.38 -15.43
C HIS A 529 -9.93 -8.29 -14.47
N PHE A 530 -10.50 -7.10 -14.55
CA PHE A 530 -10.18 -5.92 -13.74
C PHE A 530 -8.68 -5.55 -13.76
N SER A 531 -7.99 -5.80 -14.85
CA SER A 531 -6.54 -5.59 -14.98
C SER A 531 -6.12 -4.16 -14.69
N TRP A 532 -6.91 -3.18 -15.13
CA TRP A 532 -6.70 -1.75 -14.86
C TRP A 532 -6.74 -1.44 -13.33
N TRP A 533 -7.74 -1.97 -12.62
CA TRP A 533 -7.88 -1.80 -11.18
C TRP A 533 -6.73 -2.45 -10.40
N LYS A 534 -6.38 -3.68 -10.76
CA LYS A 534 -5.26 -4.42 -10.14
C LYS A 534 -3.92 -3.71 -10.33
N LYS A 535 -3.74 -3.05 -11.47
CA LYS A 535 -2.54 -2.27 -11.74
C LYS A 535 -2.44 -1.03 -10.85
N ARG A 536 -3.54 -0.29 -10.68
CA ARG A 536 -3.61 0.86 -9.77
C ARG A 536 -3.21 0.45 -8.34
N MET A 537 -3.74 -0.67 -7.86
CA MET A 537 -3.41 -1.21 -6.54
C MET A 537 -1.92 -1.51 -6.40
N ARG A 538 -1.30 -2.13 -7.43
CA ARG A 538 0.14 -2.42 -7.43
C ARG A 538 1.00 -1.15 -7.41
N VAL A 539 0.59 -0.10 -8.10
CA VAL A 539 1.32 1.18 -8.07
C VAL A 539 1.18 1.84 -6.70
N LEU A 540 -0.02 1.84 -6.11
CA LEU A 540 -0.22 2.36 -4.75
C LEU A 540 0.68 1.63 -3.72
N SER A 541 0.87 0.32 -3.87
CA SER A 541 1.70 -0.48 -2.95
C SER A 541 3.19 -0.13 -2.98
N ILE A 542 3.65 0.68 -3.92
CA ILE A 542 5.04 1.17 -3.96
C ILE A 542 5.29 2.18 -2.82
N TYR A 543 4.27 2.93 -2.42
CA TYR A 543 4.40 4.02 -1.46
C TYR A 543 3.37 4.01 -0.33
N ALA A 544 2.59 2.95 -0.19
CA ALA A 544 1.64 2.76 0.91
C ALA A 544 1.61 1.30 1.39
N ASP A 545 1.40 1.10 2.69
CA ASP A 545 1.28 -0.19 3.35
C ASP A 545 -0.17 -0.56 3.65
N ILE A 546 -0.98 0.48 3.85
CA ILE A 546 -2.40 0.42 4.22
C ILE A 546 -3.16 1.26 3.21
N TYR A 547 -4.36 0.83 2.84
CA TYR A 547 -5.23 1.62 1.99
C TYR A 547 -6.68 1.59 2.46
N SER A 548 -7.38 2.70 2.25
CA SER A 548 -8.84 2.75 2.31
C SER A 548 -9.41 2.78 0.89
N VAL A 549 -10.57 2.17 0.73
CA VAL A 549 -11.31 2.15 -0.54
C VAL A 549 -12.63 2.87 -0.34
N THR A 550 -12.93 3.81 -1.23
CA THR A 550 -14.27 4.40 -1.32
C THR A 550 -15.18 3.48 -2.15
N THR A 551 -16.48 3.54 -1.96
CA THR A 551 -17.40 2.78 -2.81
C THR A 551 -17.38 3.36 -4.23
N PRO A 552 -17.11 2.55 -5.26
CA PRO A 552 -17.18 3.05 -6.64
C PRO A 552 -18.63 3.36 -7.03
N PRO A 553 -18.87 4.30 -7.95
CA PRO A 553 -20.19 4.50 -8.49
C PRO A 553 -20.61 3.31 -9.37
N TYR A 554 -21.77 2.71 -9.08
CA TYR A 554 -22.35 1.62 -9.87
C TYR A 554 -23.88 1.60 -9.74
N SER A 555 -24.57 1.02 -10.73
CA SER A 555 -25.99 0.73 -10.67
C SER A 555 -26.26 -0.58 -9.93
N LYS A 556 -27.53 -0.84 -9.57
CA LYS A 556 -27.91 -2.12 -8.92
C LYS A 556 -27.60 -3.33 -9.80
N GLU A 557 -27.72 -3.19 -11.09
CA GLU A 557 -27.46 -4.24 -12.08
C GLU A 557 -25.96 -4.56 -12.17
N GLU A 558 -25.10 -3.58 -11.90
CA GLU A 558 -23.63 -3.69 -11.94
C GLU A 558 -23.04 -4.20 -10.60
N GLU A 559 -23.82 -4.20 -9.51
CA GLU A 559 -23.39 -4.62 -8.17
C GLU A 559 -22.67 -5.99 -8.16
N PRO A 560 -23.15 -7.05 -8.86
CA PRO A 560 -22.45 -8.34 -8.88
C PRO A 560 -21.04 -8.26 -9.46
N LEU A 561 -20.83 -7.41 -10.47
CA LEU A 561 -19.51 -7.22 -11.07
C LEU A 561 -18.56 -6.48 -10.12
N VAL A 562 -19.07 -5.44 -9.43
CA VAL A 562 -18.29 -4.70 -8.44
C VAL A 562 -17.92 -5.57 -7.24
N LYS A 563 -18.82 -6.43 -6.78
CA LYS A 563 -18.52 -7.41 -5.73
C LYS A 563 -17.40 -8.38 -6.10
N ARG A 564 -17.23 -8.72 -7.38
CA ARG A 564 -16.10 -9.53 -7.88
C ARG A 564 -14.78 -8.78 -7.91
N LEU A 565 -14.78 -7.45 -7.99
CA LEU A 565 -13.57 -6.63 -7.99
C LEU A 565 -12.85 -6.67 -6.65
N MET A 566 -13.53 -6.50 -5.54
CA MET A 566 -12.91 -6.31 -4.22
C MET A 566 -11.98 -7.44 -3.78
N PRO A 567 -12.36 -8.73 -3.88
CA PRO A 567 -11.46 -9.84 -3.56
C PRO A 567 -10.19 -9.83 -4.44
N GLN A 568 -10.31 -9.44 -5.72
CA GLN A 568 -9.19 -9.38 -6.64
C GLN A 568 -8.23 -8.23 -6.33
N LEU A 569 -8.75 -7.08 -5.88
CA LEU A 569 -7.92 -5.97 -5.42
C LEU A 569 -7.13 -6.37 -4.17
N ILE A 570 -7.79 -6.95 -3.18
CA ILE A 570 -7.13 -7.43 -1.95
C ILE A 570 -6.04 -8.45 -2.28
N ALA A 571 -6.29 -9.37 -3.22
CA ALA A 571 -5.32 -10.37 -3.62
C ALA A 571 -4.16 -9.84 -4.48
N SER A 572 -4.32 -8.67 -5.11
CA SER A 572 -3.30 -8.10 -6.02
C SER A 572 -2.15 -7.39 -5.30
N SER A 573 -2.29 -7.13 -4.01
CA SER A 573 -1.25 -6.57 -3.14
C SER A 573 -1.30 -7.22 -1.77
N ASN A 574 -0.24 -7.06 -0.97
CA ASN A 574 -0.23 -7.49 0.43
C ASN A 574 -0.46 -6.31 1.40
N MET A 575 -0.90 -5.17 0.88
CA MET A 575 -1.30 -4.04 1.69
C MET A 575 -2.48 -4.41 2.59
N MET A 576 -2.56 -3.76 3.73
CA MET A 576 -3.70 -3.91 4.62
C MET A 576 -4.88 -3.05 4.14
N THR A 577 -6.05 -3.66 4.00
CA THR A 577 -7.30 -2.93 3.73
C THR A 577 -7.77 -2.24 5.01
N TRP A 578 -8.05 -0.95 4.92
CA TRP A 578 -8.70 -0.20 5.97
C TRP A 578 -10.21 -0.41 5.88
N GLY A 579 -10.75 -1.28 6.70
CA GLY A 579 -12.17 -1.64 6.69
C GLY A 579 -13.02 -0.89 7.72
N GLU A 580 -14.32 -1.14 7.72
CA GLU A 580 -15.33 -0.54 8.61
C GLU A 580 -15.08 -0.77 10.11
N ARG A 581 -14.24 -1.75 10.47
CA ARG A 581 -13.90 -2.07 11.86
C ARG A 581 -12.90 -1.10 12.50
N VAL A 582 -12.38 -0.16 11.73
CA VAL A 582 -11.45 0.85 12.23
C VAL A 582 -12.17 2.19 12.24
N PRO A 583 -12.63 2.68 13.40
CA PRO A 583 -13.33 3.94 13.44
C PRO A 583 -12.41 5.09 13.04
N PHE A 584 -12.88 5.87 12.08
CA PHE A 584 -12.31 7.17 11.76
C PHE A 584 -13.08 8.22 12.59
N PHE A 585 -12.36 8.88 13.49
CA PHE A 585 -12.91 9.98 14.27
C PHE A 585 -12.33 11.29 13.75
N SER A 586 -13.19 12.25 13.44
CA SER A 586 -12.79 13.64 13.24
C SER A 586 -13.58 14.51 14.21
N ILE A 587 -12.90 15.31 15.00
CA ILE A 587 -13.49 16.24 15.93
C ILE A 587 -13.62 17.62 15.30
N THR A 588 -12.78 17.94 14.32
CA THR A 588 -12.57 19.30 13.84
C THR A 588 -13.12 19.62 12.46
N THR A 589 -13.58 18.63 11.68
CA THR A 589 -14.00 18.87 10.31
C THR A 589 -15.52 18.74 10.11
N THR A 590 -16.23 19.83 9.92
CA THR A 590 -17.63 19.99 9.46
C THR A 590 -18.82 19.78 10.42
N SER A 591 -19.90 20.46 10.12
CA SER A 591 -21.21 20.64 10.73
C SER A 591 -21.88 19.40 11.41
N GLU A 592 -23.03 18.97 11.14
CA GLU A 592 -23.85 17.98 11.86
C GLU A 592 -23.19 16.65 12.32
N PRO A 593 -22.28 15.98 11.59
CA PRO A 593 -21.67 14.75 12.08
C PRO A 593 -20.85 14.89 13.36
N LYS A 594 -20.32 16.07 13.67
CA LYS A 594 -19.49 16.34 14.84
C LYS A 594 -20.26 16.31 16.15
N GLU A 595 -21.43 16.91 16.16
CA GLU A 595 -22.24 16.92 17.37
C GLU A 595 -22.56 15.49 17.81
N LYS A 596 -22.89 14.63 16.84
CA LYS A 596 -23.16 13.22 17.09
C LYS A 596 -21.91 12.48 17.57
N THR A 597 -20.76 12.72 16.95
CA THR A 597 -19.49 12.08 17.33
C THR A 597 -18.99 12.59 18.69
N LEU A 598 -19.04 13.88 18.93
CA LEU A 598 -18.69 14.47 20.23
C LEU A 598 -19.65 14.05 21.34
N ARG A 599 -20.96 13.98 21.08
CA ARG A 599 -21.94 13.45 22.05
C ARG A 599 -21.71 11.97 22.34
N MET A 600 -21.36 11.15 21.35
CA MET A 600 -21.00 9.74 21.55
C MET A 600 -19.72 9.60 22.38
N ALA A 601 -18.74 10.46 22.17
CA ALA A 601 -17.45 10.41 22.86
C ALA A 601 -17.49 11.01 24.27
N LEU A 602 -18.26 12.08 24.49
CA LEU A 602 -18.29 12.86 25.72
C LEU A 602 -19.56 12.64 26.56
N GLY A 603 -20.58 11.94 26.02
CA GLY A 603 -21.85 11.68 26.68
C GLY A 603 -22.69 12.95 26.94
N GLU A 604 -23.59 12.92 27.96
CA GLU A 604 -24.50 14.01 28.27
C GLU A 604 -23.82 15.29 28.83
N LYS A 605 -22.52 15.23 29.10
CA LYS A 605 -21.74 16.37 29.64
C LYS A 605 -21.31 17.37 28.57
N PHE A 606 -21.55 17.05 27.30
CA PHE A 606 -21.20 17.97 26.22
C PHE A 606 -22.10 19.18 26.16
N LYS A 607 -21.55 20.36 26.44
CA LYS A 607 -22.19 21.66 26.20
C LYS A 607 -21.48 22.30 24.99
N SER A 608 -22.15 22.32 23.86
CA SER A 608 -21.63 22.98 22.66
C SER A 608 -21.78 24.51 22.79
N ILE A 609 -20.71 25.23 22.49
CA ILE A 609 -20.78 26.63 22.11
C ILE A 609 -20.84 26.68 20.62
N SER A 610 -21.95 27.09 20.06
CA SER A 610 -22.14 27.21 18.62
C SER A 610 -21.96 28.64 18.17
N TYR A 611 -21.26 28.83 17.04
CA TYR A 611 -21.35 30.09 16.28
C TYR A 611 -22.15 29.81 15.01
N SER A 612 -22.93 30.80 14.60
CA SER A 612 -23.46 30.84 13.25
C SER A 612 -22.66 31.85 12.42
N ASP A 613 -22.25 31.49 11.22
CA ASP A 613 -21.78 32.46 10.22
C ASP A 613 -22.98 33.13 9.53
N ASP A 614 -22.70 34.14 8.70
CA ASP A 614 -23.72 34.88 7.94
C ASP A 614 -24.56 33.99 6.99
N ASN A 615 -24.20 32.71 6.82
CA ASN A 615 -24.89 31.72 5.99
C ASN A 615 -25.60 30.63 6.83
N ASN A 616 -25.80 30.84 8.13
CA ASN A 616 -26.42 29.88 9.05
C ASN A 616 -25.65 28.55 9.23
N ASN A 617 -24.36 28.46 8.89
CA ASN A 617 -23.56 27.30 9.25
C ASN A 617 -23.20 27.38 10.74
N THR A 618 -23.49 26.32 11.47
CA THR A 618 -23.19 26.23 12.89
C THR A 618 -21.82 25.59 13.11
N PHE A 619 -20.89 26.32 13.70
CA PHE A 619 -19.56 25.83 14.09
C PHE A 619 -19.49 25.63 15.60
N TYR A 620 -18.80 24.59 16.04
CA TYR A 620 -18.60 24.29 17.45
C TYR A 620 -17.15 24.57 17.84
N ASP A 621 -16.93 25.42 18.83
CA ASP A 621 -15.60 25.66 19.41
C ASP A 621 -15.43 24.80 20.68
N ALA A 622 -15.06 23.54 20.50
CA ALA A 622 -14.72 22.67 21.61
C ALA A 622 -13.46 23.18 22.32
N THR A 623 -13.45 23.15 23.63
CA THR A 623 -12.25 23.50 24.41
C THR A 623 -11.13 22.49 24.24
N PRO A 624 -9.86 22.84 24.47
CA PRO A 624 -8.76 21.88 24.45
C PRO A 624 -8.97 20.65 25.35
N GLU A 625 -9.63 20.82 26.46
CA GLU A 625 -9.98 19.73 27.39
C GLU A 625 -11.02 18.79 26.78
N GLU A 626 -12.09 19.32 26.20
CA GLU A 626 -13.12 18.55 25.51
C GLU A 626 -12.50 17.77 24.32
N CYS A 627 -11.63 18.41 23.55
CA CYS A 627 -10.90 17.75 22.45
C CYS A 627 -10.01 16.61 23.00
N THR A 628 -9.30 16.85 24.10
CA THR A 628 -8.46 15.83 24.74
C THR A 628 -9.30 14.64 25.22
N ASN A 629 -10.46 14.88 25.83
CA ASN A 629 -11.35 13.83 26.29
C ASN A 629 -11.94 13.02 25.14
N ALA A 630 -12.30 13.66 24.02
CA ALA A 630 -12.80 12.99 22.83
C ALA A 630 -11.70 12.11 22.18
N ILE A 631 -10.49 12.62 22.09
CA ILE A 631 -9.34 11.85 21.58
C ILE A 631 -9.05 10.66 22.50
N GLN A 632 -9.06 10.85 23.83
CA GLN A 632 -8.87 9.77 24.78
C GLN A 632 -9.95 8.68 24.62
N ALA A 633 -11.21 9.06 24.41
CA ALA A 633 -12.30 8.12 24.16
C ALA A 633 -12.06 7.31 22.86
N ALA A 634 -11.63 7.96 21.78
CA ALA A 634 -11.26 7.30 20.53
C ALA A 634 -10.07 6.33 20.72
N LEU A 635 -9.06 6.74 21.45
CA LEU A 635 -7.89 5.90 21.76
C LEU A 635 -8.25 4.71 22.66
N ASN A 636 -9.24 4.84 23.53
CA ASN A 636 -9.71 3.76 24.41
C ASN A 636 -10.59 2.73 23.68
N SER A 637 -11.01 3.00 22.45
CA SER A 637 -11.80 2.04 21.67
C SER A 637 -11.07 0.70 21.49
N ASN A 638 -11.81 -0.39 21.28
CA ASN A 638 -11.26 -1.73 21.05
C ASN A 638 -10.69 -1.92 19.62
N SER A 639 -10.72 -0.87 18.79
CA SER A 639 -10.18 -0.95 17.44
C SER A 639 -8.66 -1.16 17.43
N MET A 640 -8.18 -1.95 16.48
CA MET A 640 -6.75 -2.13 16.25
C MET A 640 -6.06 -0.80 15.94
N PHE A 641 -6.71 0.06 15.16
CA PHE A 641 -6.19 1.37 14.77
C PHE A 641 -7.13 2.50 15.22
N ALA A 642 -6.53 3.60 15.66
CA ALA A 642 -7.23 4.87 15.87
C ALA A 642 -6.50 5.94 15.06
N MET A 643 -7.16 6.46 14.02
CA MET A 643 -6.62 7.52 13.15
C MET A 643 -7.35 8.82 13.37
N LEU A 644 -6.61 9.89 13.60
CA LEU A 644 -7.15 11.22 13.84
C LEU A 644 -6.52 12.23 12.88
N PRO A 645 -7.30 13.20 12.38
CA PRO A 645 -6.74 14.31 11.60
C PRO A 645 -5.69 15.09 12.39
N LEU A 646 -4.72 15.67 11.67
CA LEU A 646 -3.71 16.54 12.26
C LEU A 646 -4.34 17.67 13.10
N GLN A 647 -5.42 18.26 12.60
CA GLN A 647 -6.13 19.34 13.31
C GLN A 647 -6.68 18.87 14.67
N ASP A 648 -7.14 17.63 14.79
CA ASP A 648 -7.64 17.07 16.04
C ASP A 648 -6.51 16.97 17.07
N TRP A 649 -5.34 16.48 16.67
CA TRP A 649 -4.18 16.43 17.55
C TRP A 649 -3.73 17.82 18.00
N LEU A 650 -3.75 18.83 17.12
CA LEU A 650 -3.41 20.22 17.45
C LEU A 650 -4.48 20.88 18.36
N SER A 651 -5.72 20.42 18.30
CA SER A 651 -6.84 21.02 19.06
C SER A 651 -6.70 20.89 20.58
N MET A 652 -5.87 19.94 21.04
CA MET A 652 -5.58 19.74 22.47
C MET A 652 -4.70 20.84 23.08
N ASP A 653 -4.01 21.63 22.28
CA ASP A 653 -3.13 22.70 22.78
C ASP A 653 -3.73 24.07 22.45
N ARG A 654 -3.93 24.90 23.51
CA ARG A 654 -4.57 26.22 23.36
C ARG A 654 -3.81 27.18 22.44
N LYS A 655 -2.48 27.03 22.31
CA LYS A 655 -1.63 27.91 21.48
C LYS A 655 -1.47 27.39 20.05
N LEU A 656 -1.53 26.07 19.88
CA LEU A 656 -1.28 25.40 18.61
C LEU A 656 -2.57 25.03 17.87
N ARG A 657 -3.72 25.14 18.54
CA ARG A 657 -5.00 24.86 17.87
C ARG A 657 -5.31 25.90 16.81
N ASN A 658 -5.83 25.45 15.72
CA ASN A 658 -6.45 26.34 14.76
C ASN A 658 -7.75 26.90 15.33
N ARG A 659 -7.98 28.21 15.16
CA ARG A 659 -9.30 28.78 15.38
C ARG A 659 -10.10 28.55 14.10
N PHE A 660 -11.34 28.08 14.21
CA PHE A 660 -12.20 27.78 13.06
C PHE A 660 -12.64 29.06 12.37
N THR A 661 -11.77 29.63 11.55
CA THR A 661 -12.09 30.64 10.55
C THR A 661 -12.23 29.95 9.20
N GLU A 662 -12.85 30.57 8.23
CA GLU A 662 -12.99 30.03 6.87
C GLU A 662 -11.65 29.62 6.23
N SER A 663 -10.57 30.32 6.56
CA SER A 663 -9.22 30.02 6.10
C SER A 663 -8.65 28.70 6.66
N GLU A 664 -9.32 28.06 7.59
CA GLU A 664 -8.88 26.85 8.29
C GLU A 664 -9.64 25.58 7.87
N LEU A 665 -10.63 25.72 6.99
CA LEU A 665 -11.27 24.57 6.37
C LEU A 665 -10.32 23.92 5.34
N LEU A 666 -10.28 22.58 5.29
CA LEU A 666 -9.53 21.85 4.26
C LEU A 666 -9.91 22.29 2.85
N VAL A 667 -11.20 22.59 2.68
CA VAL A 667 -11.80 23.03 1.42
C VAL A 667 -12.46 24.37 1.68
N ASN A 668 -12.08 25.39 0.93
CA ASN A 668 -12.69 26.72 1.05
C ASN A 668 -14.09 26.74 0.40
N ARG A 669 -14.81 27.88 0.51
CA ARG A 669 -16.17 28.05 -0.06
C ARG A 669 -16.24 27.84 -1.59
N GLU A 670 -15.13 28.05 -2.30
CA GLU A 670 -15.01 27.83 -3.74
C GLU A 670 -14.75 26.36 -4.10
N GLY A 671 -14.63 25.46 -3.11
CA GLY A 671 -14.31 24.05 -3.31
C GLY A 671 -12.82 23.76 -3.51
N ASN A 672 -11.94 24.73 -3.24
CA ASN A 672 -10.50 24.58 -3.41
C ASN A 672 -9.85 24.04 -2.13
N TRP A 673 -8.93 23.08 -2.28
CA TRP A 673 -8.17 22.46 -1.19
C TRP A 673 -6.88 23.27 -0.94
N ASN A 674 -7.00 24.44 -0.35
CA ASN A 674 -5.89 25.37 -0.15
C ASN A 674 -5.44 25.52 1.30
N TRP A 675 -6.08 24.80 2.25
CA TRP A 675 -5.67 24.83 3.64
C TRP A 675 -4.23 24.37 3.81
N ARG A 676 -3.50 25.04 4.69
CA ARG A 676 -2.14 24.75 5.04
C ARG A 676 -1.94 24.90 6.54
N MET A 677 -1.19 24.00 7.18
CA MET A 677 -0.89 24.12 8.61
C MET A 677 -0.15 25.45 8.90
N HIS A 678 -0.55 26.12 9.98
CA HIS A 678 -0.03 27.45 10.33
C HIS A 678 1.36 27.39 11.00
N LEU A 679 1.74 26.24 11.56
CA LEU A 679 3.06 26.01 12.16
C LEU A 679 3.89 25.08 11.25
N THR A 680 5.22 25.11 11.43
CA THR A 680 6.09 24.19 10.71
C THR A 680 6.24 22.88 11.45
N LEU A 681 6.59 21.82 10.74
CA LEU A 681 6.84 20.49 11.33
C LEU A 681 7.99 20.53 12.33
N GLU A 682 9.01 21.39 12.11
CA GLU A 682 10.09 21.63 13.08
C GLU A 682 9.57 22.28 14.36
N SER A 683 8.60 23.19 14.26
CA SER A 683 7.93 23.79 15.42
C SER A 683 7.07 22.76 16.15
N LEU A 684 6.39 21.90 15.41
CA LEU A 684 5.59 20.80 15.96
C LEU A 684 6.46 19.79 16.73
N GLN A 685 7.64 19.46 16.20
CA GLN A 685 8.61 18.63 16.91
C GLN A 685 9.07 19.25 18.24
N LYS A 686 9.12 20.59 18.35
CA LYS A 686 9.50 21.34 19.55
C LYS A 686 8.33 21.65 20.48
N ALA A 687 7.11 21.25 20.15
CA ALA A 687 5.90 21.51 20.94
C ALA A 687 5.80 20.55 22.16
N ASP A 688 6.69 20.67 23.12
CA ASP A 688 6.88 19.69 24.21
C ASP A 688 5.62 19.44 25.04
N SER A 689 4.80 20.46 25.29
CA SER A 689 3.52 20.31 26.01
C SER A 689 2.56 19.38 25.28
N LEU A 690 2.31 19.64 24.00
CA LEU A 690 1.45 18.81 23.14
C LEU A 690 2.04 17.39 22.99
N ASN A 691 3.32 17.29 22.71
CA ASN A 691 4.00 16.02 22.50
C ASN A 691 3.94 15.12 23.72
N LYS A 692 4.11 15.68 24.93
CA LYS A 692 3.95 14.98 26.21
C LYS A 692 2.49 14.53 26.44
N THR A 693 1.53 15.36 26.08
CA THR A 693 0.10 15.02 26.19
C THR A 693 -0.22 13.83 25.30
N ILE A 694 0.17 13.85 24.01
CA ILE A 694 -0.04 12.76 23.06
C ILE A 694 0.60 11.45 23.59
N THR A 695 1.87 11.49 23.97
CA THR A 695 2.58 10.31 24.50
C THR A 695 1.89 9.74 25.75
N THR A 696 1.36 10.61 26.62
CA THR A 696 0.62 10.19 27.82
C THR A 696 -0.68 9.51 27.45
N LEU A 697 -1.46 10.09 26.52
CA LEU A 697 -2.72 9.51 26.04
C LEU A 697 -2.51 8.14 25.40
N LEU A 698 -1.49 7.99 24.56
CA LEU A 698 -1.15 6.70 23.93
C LEU A 698 -0.80 5.64 24.98
N ARG A 699 0.03 6.00 25.96
CA ARG A 699 0.42 5.09 27.03
C ARG A 699 -0.76 4.67 27.89
N THR A 700 -1.63 5.60 28.30
CA THR A 700 -2.81 5.30 29.16
C THR A 700 -3.84 4.47 28.42
N SER A 701 -4.00 4.65 27.10
CA SER A 701 -4.89 3.84 26.26
C SER A 701 -4.24 2.52 25.80
N ARG A 702 -3.02 2.22 26.21
CA ARG A 702 -2.24 1.02 25.82
C ARG A 702 -2.12 0.88 24.31
N ARG A 703 -1.93 1.97 23.58
CA ARG A 703 -1.58 1.97 22.17
C ARG A 703 -0.08 2.07 22.01
N LYS A 704 0.44 1.22 21.08
CA LYS A 704 1.87 1.17 20.75
C LYS A 704 2.20 2.30 19.80
#